data_d0f13c4ec51c618824aa2aa44b5da7b3
#
_entry.id   d0f13c4ec51c618824aa2aa44b5da7b3
#
_cell.length_a   1.000
_cell.length_b   1.000
_cell.length_c   1.000
_cell.angle_alpha   90.00
_cell.angle_beta   90.00
_cell.angle_gamma   90.00
#
_symmetry.space_group_name_H-M   'P 1'
#
loop_
_entity.id
_entity.type
_entity.pdbx_description
1 polymer ?
#
loop_
_entity_poly.entity_id
_entity_poly.type
_entity_poly.pdbx_seq_one_letter_code
_entity_poly.pdbx_strand_id
1 'polypeptide(L)'
;KTEWFYFNGTPEKSKNLFDKFVQHDLSGYQPGQGQDYTLRQEQEEAVSKTLAYFQNHLGGKFLWNAKPRFGKTLSTYDLARRMEAVNVLIVTNRPAIANSWYDDFETFIAGQTTYKFVSESDSLKSRPTLSRKEFVGILDDDVRQLAFISLQDLKGSAYLGGEHNKLKWVTDLHWDLLVIDEAHEGVDTFKTDQAFNKIRRNFTLHLSGTPFKALAKGDFTEDQIYNWSYADEQSAKSTWSSEQEEENPYETLPQLNLFTYQMSQMIGEELEKGAQLDGENIDYAFDLSEFFATDDKGKFIHEQDVRNWLDTLSSNEKYPFSTKELRNELKHTFWLLERVASAKALKALLEEHPIYENYEIVLAAGDGRMSEEDDKVKLKSLDLVRKAIAENDKTITLSVGQLTTGVTIPEWTGVLMLSNMKSPALYMQATFRAQNPYSWSDNKGNHFRKERAYVFDFAPERTLILFDEFANNLSLATVGGGGTSATREENIRELLNFFPVIAEDRAGKMVEIDAKAVLTIPRQIKAREVLKRGFMSNLLFDNISGIFQASQTVLDILNELPVEKEGKLQTPSDLLDFSDVTVDDEGNAVVDHEIVINQQMRLFGEKVYGLSQSVTDLFTKDEDRTQKQLVNDLSKTVSSVIVEDLKGEYNLKTRETDQIKKQIVATFENEVRKNEIERKITEAHIKEELQQQLKEVNDKEQKDKIQEDLERRIEENNLIHKEKLEQTLKKEVEKMPEKFIEQVEIKRVEQLKQSAQDEIRDHLRGFARTIPSFIMAYGDKSLTLDNFDTFVPEHVFYEVTGITIDQFRYLRDGGQDFAGHLFDRATFNEAIQEFLRKKEELADYFKDQKEDIFDYIPPQKTNQIFTPKRVVKRMVDDLEKENPGIFDDPFKTFIDLYMKSGLYIAELVKRLYNSEGLKDVFPNSEERLKHILENQVYGFAPSEIIYNISTNFIFGNLSQDISRKNFVLEDTIPAAKEGRIQELVDSYFENN
;
A
#
# COMPACT_ATOMS: atom_id res chain seq x y z
N LYS A 1 20.78 37.78 41.15
CA LYS A 1 19.50 37.33 41.71
C LYS A 1 19.52 35.81 41.67
N THR A 2 19.42 35.17 42.81
CA THR A 2 19.31 33.70 42.94
C THR A 2 17.82 33.41 42.96
N GLU A 3 17.26 32.84 41.90
CA GLU A 3 15.89 32.37 41.90
C GLU A 3 15.84 30.93 42.39
N TRP A 4 14.99 30.66 43.38
CA TRP A 4 14.79 29.35 43.96
C TRP A 4 13.58 28.68 43.28
N PHE A 5 13.82 27.56 42.60
CA PHE A 5 12.72 26.72 42.11
C PHE A 5 12.37 25.71 43.17
N TYR A 6 11.11 25.69 43.59
CA TYR A 6 10.57 24.67 44.51
C TYR A 6 9.99 23.56 43.69
N PHE A 7 10.59 22.38 43.74
CA PHE A 7 10.11 21.21 43.02
C PHE A 7 9.45 20.22 43.98
N ASN A 8 8.12 20.06 43.87
CA ASN A 8 7.33 19.15 44.68
C ASN A 8 7.14 17.83 43.96
N GLY A 9 8.19 17.08 43.74
CA GLY A 9 8.18 15.82 42.98
C GLY A 9 8.82 14.67 43.78
N THR A 10 8.58 13.44 43.28
CA THR A 10 9.26 12.27 43.82
C THR A 10 10.77 12.38 43.58
N PRO A 11 11.62 11.74 44.41
CA PRO A 11 13.08 11.72 44.23
C PRO A 11 13.54 11.31 42.83
N GLU A 12 12.83 10.41 42.18
CA GLU A 12 13.10 9.97 40.80
C GLU A 12 12.84 11.07 39.76
N LYS A 13 11.74 11.82 39.90
CA LYS A 13 11.44 12.96 39.03
C LYS A 13 12.43 14.10 39.21
N SER A 14 12.87 14.33 40.45
CA SER A 14 13.90 15.31 40.75
C SER A 14 15.25 14.94 40.18
N LYS A 15 15.62 13.65 40.23
CA LYS A 15 16.83 13.14 39.61
C LYS A 15 16.80 13.25 38.07
N ASN A 16 15.69 12.85 37.43
CA ASN A 16 15.52 13.01 35.97
C ASN A 16 15.59 14.49 35.54
N LEU A 17 15.05 15.39 36.30
CA LEU A 17 15.15 16.81 36.03
C LEU A 17 16.60 17.32 36.23
N PHE A 18 17.28 16.88 37.27
CA PHE A 18 18.66 17.20 37.54
C PHE A 18 19.61 16.63 36.49
N ASP A 19 19.38 15.38 36.07
CA ASP A 19 20.16 14.73 34.99
C ASP A 19 19.95 15.45 33.65
N LYS A 20 18.74 15.89 33.33
CA LYS A 20 18.48 16.78 32.18
C LYS A 20 19.17 18.15 32.33
N PHE A 21 19.21 18.67 33.52
CA PHE A 21 19.91 19.91 33.85
C PHE A 21 21.44 19.79 33.67
N VAL A 22 22.01 18.65 34.01
CA VAL A 22 23.44 18.38 33.87
C VAL A 22 23.83 18.02 32.43
N GLN A 23 22.95 17.36 31.68
CA GLN A 23 23.20 17.02 30.29
C GLN A 23 23.10 18.20 29.31
N HIS A 24 22.33 19.23 29.66
CA HIS A 24 22.27 20.49 28.93
C HIS A 24 23.07 21.50 29.72
N ASP A 25 24.22 21.89 29.21
CA ASP A 25 25.02 22.97 29.79
C ASP A 25 24.17 24.25 29.92
N LEU A 26 23.65 24.47 31.13
CA LEU A 26 22.73 25.57 31.43
C LEU A 26 23.39 26.89 31.66
N SER A 27 24.70 27.01 31.42
CA SER A 27 25.42 28.29 31.56
C SER A 27 24.88 29.36 30.59
N GLY A 28 24.06 28.99 29.60
CA GLY A 28 23.38 29.89 28.65
C GLY A 28 21.85 29.91 28.74
N TYR A 29 21.18 29.06 29.58
CA TYR A 29 19.71 29.02 29.61
C TYR A 29 19.15 30.17 30.43
N GLN A 30 18.55 31.13 29.75
CA GLN A 30 17.67 32.14 30.35
C GLN A 30 16.21 31.79 30.02
N PRO A 31 15.34 31.47 31.00
CA PRO A 31 13.94 31.26 30.72
C PRO A 31 13.32 32.53 30.13
N GLY A 32 12.78 32.44 28.92
CA GLY A 32 12.10 33.53 28.23
C GLY A 32 12.93 34.33 27.20
N GLN A 33 14.19 33.96 26.96
CA GLN A 33 14.88 34.40 25.74
C GLN A 33 14.82 33.25 24.72
N GLY A 34 14.03 33.42 23.65
CA GLY A 34 14.00 32.46 22.51
C GLY A 34 15.39 32.34 21.88
N GLN A 35 15.68 31.17 21.33
CA GLN A 35 16.89 30.97 20.52
C GLN A 35 16.78 31.80 19.24
N ASP A 36 17.84 32.57 18.93
CA ASP A 36 17.96 33.16 17.62
C ASP A 36 18.09 32.08 16.57
N TYR A 37 17.47 32.30 15.43
CA TYR A 37 17.56 31.40 14.29
C TYR A 37 17.84 32.17 13.00
N THR A 38 18.56 31.51 12.09
CA THR A 38 18.75 31.99 10.73
C THR A 38 18.13 30.92 9.81
N LEU A 39 17.29 31.38 8.89
CA LEU A 39 16.75 30.46 7.87
C LEU A 39 17.89 30.03 6.93
N ARG A 40 17.89 28.75 6.56
CA ARG A 40 18.72 28.25 5.47
C ARG A 40 18.28 28.88 4.15
N GLN A 41 19.14 28.86 3.14
CA GLN A 41 18.88 29.50 1.85
C GLN A 41 17.53 29.09 1.26
N GLU A 42 17.25 27.80 1.20
CA GLU A 42 15.99 27.25 0.64
C GLU A 42 14.76 27.65 1.49
N GLN A 43 14.91 27.78 2.77
CA GLN A 43 13.83 28.26 3.64
C GLN A 43 13.55 29.75 3.41
N GLU A 44 14.60 30.54 3.28
CA GLU A 44 14.52 31.98 2.96
C GLU A 44 13.88 32.21 1.58
N GLU A 45 14.24 31.40 0.59
CA GLU A 45 13.65 31.45 -0.76
C GLU A 45 12.16 31.10 -0.72
N ALA A 46 11.77 30.03 0.04
CA ALA A 46 10.38 29.63 0.18
C ALA A 46 9.53 30.74 0.81
N VAL A 47 10.02 31.33 1.91
CA VAL A 47 9.33 32.40 2.61
C VAL A 47 9.23 33.64 1.72
N SER A 48 10.33 34.07 1.11
CA SER A 48 10.37 35.26 0.27
C SER A 48 9.50 35.15 -0.98
N LYS A 49 9.51 33.98 -1.66
CA LYS A 49 8.66 33.71 -2.84
C LYS A 49 7.18 33.72 -2.45
N THR A 50 6.83 33.11 -1.32
CA THR A 50 5.44 33.09 -0.84
C THR A 50 4.94 34.49 -0.47
N LEU A 51 5.78 35.27 0.24
CA LEU A 51 5.43 36.62 0.62
C LEU A 51 5.22 37.52 -0.61
N ALA A 52 6.11 37.46 -1.59
CA ALA A 52 5.98 38.19 -2.84
C ALA A 52 4.71 37.79 -3.61
N TYR A 53 4.35 36.50 -3.62
CA TYR A 53 3.12 36.04 -4.23
C TYR A 53 1.88 36.60 -3.52
N PHE A 54 1.81 36.50 -2.20
CA PHE A 54 0.67 36.99 -1.41
C PHE A 54 0.49 38.51 -1.50
N GLN A 55 1.56 39.28 -1.61
CA GLN A 55 1.49 40.73 -1.81
C GLN A 55 0.82 41.11 -3.13
N ASN A 56 0.91 40.26 -4.15
CA ASN A 56 0.36 40.54 -5.48
C ASN A 56 -0.99 39.85 -5.74
N HIS A 57 -1.43 38.90 -4.88
CA HIS A 57 -2.61 38.07 -5.12
C HIS A 57 -3.47 37.95 -3.85
N LEU A 58 -4.41 38.86 -3.67
CA LEU A 58 -5.38 38.81 -2.57
C LEU A 58 -6.23 37.55 -2.63
N GLY A 59 -6.37 36.85 -1.52
CA GLY A 59 -7.06 35.54 -1.46
C GLY A 59 -6.21 34.37 -1.99
N GLY A 60 -4.91 34.60 -2.25
CA GLY A 60 -4.01 33.62 -2.85
C GLY A 60 -3.79 32.37 -2.01
N LYS A 61 -3.50 31.28 -2.71
CA LYS A 61 -3.02 30.03 -2.11
C LYS A 61 -1.62 29.72 -2.63
N PHE A 62 -0.79 29.13 -1.76
CA PHE A 62 0.59 28.76 -2.09
C PHE A 62 0.91 27.38 -1.55
N LEU A 63 1.74 26.60 -2.25
CA LEU A 63 2.14 25.25 -1.89
C LEU A 63 3.66 25.19 -1.65
N TRP A 64 4.05 24.72 -0.48
CA TRP A 64 5.42 24.25 -0.26
C TRP A 64 5.47 22.74 -0.45
N ASN A 65 5.95 22.31 -1.60
CA ASN A 65 6.35 20.94 -1.87
C ASN A 65 7.78 20.75 -1.36
N ALA A 66 7.90 20.51 -0.07
CA ALA A 66 9.20 20.40 0.59
C ALA A 66 9.30 19.10 1.38
N LYS A 67 10.37 18.35 1.12
CA LYS A 67 10.64 17.06 1.78
C LYS A 67 10.55 17.14 3.31
N PRO A 68 10.38 16.00 4.01
CA PRO A 68 10.53 15.96 5.47
C PRO A 68 11.86 16.59 5.90
N ARG A 69 11.85 17.38 6.97
CA ARG A 69 12.99 18.12 7.55
C ARG A 69 13.48 19.35 6.80
N PHE A 70 12.71 19.81 5.84
CA PHE A 70 12.90 21.14 5.31
C PHE A 70 12.87 22.24 6.41
N GLY A 71 12.16 21.98 7.52
CA GLY A 71 11.92 23.00 8.56
C GLY A 71 10.66 23.80 8.29
N LYS A 72 9.64 23.15 7.69
CA LYS A 72 8.35 23.78 7.32
C LYS A 72 7.72 24.57 8.46
N THR A 73 7.76 24.04 9.69
CA THR A 73 7.22 24.68 10.90
C THR A 73 7.86 26.05 11.17
N LEU A 74 9.19 26.07 11.30
CA LEU A 74 9.93 27.30 11.58
C LEU A 74 9.78 28.32 10.45
N SER A 75 9.89 27.88 9.19
CA SER A 75 9.69 28.75 8.02
C SER A 75 8.28 29.32 7.96
N THR A 76 7.26 28.56 8.40
CA THR A 76 5.87 29.04 8.48
C THR A 76 5.73 30.14 9.55
N TYR A 77 6.36 29.98 10.69
CA TYR A 77 6.36 31.02 11.72
C TYR A 77 7.07 32.29 11.25
N ASP A 78 8.17 32.14 10.53
CA ASP A 78 8.88 33.27 9.97
C ASP A 78 8.08 34.00 8.90
N LEU A 79 7.37 33.24 8.03
CA LEU A 79 6.42 33.81 7.06
C LEU A 79 5.31 34.60 7.78
N ALA A 80 4.67 34.03 8.80
CA ALA A 80 3.63 34.69 9.58
C ALA A 80 4.13 35.99 10.23
N ARG A 81 5.35 35.96 10.76
CA ARG A 81 6.02 37.15 11.33
C ARG A 81 6.27 38.25 10.30
N ARG A 82 6.79 37.89 9.12
CA ARG A 82 7.07 38.86 8.03
C ARG A 82 5.78 39.38 7.39
N MET A 83 4.71 38.62 7.42
CA MET A 83 3.38 39.08 6.99
C MET A 83 2.71 39.99 8.03
N GLU A 84 3.29 40.11 9.22
CA GLU A 84 2.68 40.78 10.38
C GLU A 84 1.28 40.22 10.71
N ALA A 85 1.04 38.92 10.42
CA ALA A 85 -0.23 38.27 10.63
C ALA A 85 -0.65 38.32 12.11
N VAL A 86 -1.88 38.75 12.38
CA VAL A 86 -2.43 38.81 13.75
C VAL A 86 -3.08 37.47 14.12
N ASN A 87 -3.77 36.87 13.17
CA ASN A 87 -4.52 35.63 13.36
C ASN A 87 -4.02 34.56 12.38
N VAL A 88 -3.31 33.57 12.86
CA VAL A 88 -2.83 32.44 12.06
C VAL A 88 -3.52 31.17 12.54
N LEU A 89 -4.14 30.42 11.61
CA LEU A 89 -4.76 29.13 11.87
C LEU A 89 -3.94 28.01 11.24
N ILE A 90 -3.48 27.08 12.04
CA ILE A 90 -2.74 25.88 11.62
C ILE A 90 -3.67 24.68 11.75
N VAL A 91 -3.90 23.98 10.66
CA VAL A 91 -4.72 22.77 10.61
C VAL A 91 -3.89 21.61 10.12
N THR A 92 -3.92 20.51 10.83
CA THR A 92 -3.24 19.26 10.43
C THR A 92 -4.18 18.07 10.51
N ASN A 93 -4.01 17.11 9.61
CA ASN A 93 -4.70 15.81 9.72
C ASN A 93 -4.07 14.89 10.79
N ARG A 94 -2.90 15.25 11.31
CA ARG A 94 -2.12 14.43 12.24
C ARG A 94 -1.90 15.15 13.58
N PRO A 95 -2.76 14.88 14.57
CA PRO A 95 -2.61 15.46 15.90
C PRO A 95 -1.23 15.20 16.55
N ALA A 96 -0.57 14.09 16.21
CA ALA A 96 0.73 13.72 16.75
C ALA A 96 1.86 14.72 16.47
N ILE A 97 1.77 15.51 15.38
CA ILE A 97 2.77 16.55 15.06
C ILE A 97 2.56 17.86 15.83
N ALA A 98 1.45 18.00 16.55
CA ALA A 98 1.15 19.18 17.36
C ALA A 98 2.28 19.54 18.32
N ASN A 99 2.90 18.52 18.93
CA ASN A 99 4.03 18.74 19.84
C ASN A 99 5.24 19.36 19.14
N SER A 100 5.54 18.96 17.90
CA SER A 100 6.64 19.57 17.12
C SER A 100 6.36 21.04 16.81
N TRP A 101 5.09 21.37 16.46
CA TRP A 101 4.69 22.76 16.25
C TRP A 101 4.83 23.59 17.53
N TYR A 102 4.42 23.04 18.67
CA TYR A 102 4.55 23.73 19.95
C TYR A 102 6.00 23.87 20.40
N ASP A 103 6.82 22.83 20.27
CA ASP A 103 8.24 22.85 20.68
C ASP A 103 9.04 23.87 19.87
N ASP A 104 8.84 23.96 18.56
CA ASP A 104 9.45 24.98 17.70
C ASP A 104 8.95 26.38 18.06
N PHE A 105 7.65 26.53 18.37
CA PHE A 105 7.11 27.80 18.85
C PHE A 105 7.76 28.26 20.15
N GLU A 106 7.83 27.38 21.15
CA GLU A 106 8.42 27.69 22.45
C GLU A 106 9.90 28.03 22.31
N THR A 107 10.63 27.31 21.48
CA THR A 107 12.07 27.48 21.30
C THR A 107 12.43 28.77 20.57
N PHE A 108 11.74 29.05 19.45
CA PHE A 108 12.17 30.09 18.52
C PHE A 108 11.27 31.33 18.46
N ILE A 109 10.00 31.23 18.88
CA ILE A 109 9.00 32.29 18.62
C ILE A 109 8.51 32.94 19.89
N ALA A 110 8.19 32.16 20.93
CA ALA A 110 7.52 32.65 22.14
C ALA A 110 8.30 33.78 22.89
N GLY A 111 9.62 33.68 22.91
CA GLY A 111 10.49 34.65 23.60
C GLY A 111 10.81 35.89 22.78
N GLN A 112 10.57 35.88 21.48
CA GLN A 112 11.00 36.95 20.54
C GLN A 112 9.82 37.72 19.94
N THR A 113 8.59 37.25 20.12
CA THR A 113 7.40 37.84 19.51
C THR A 113 6.25 37.97 20.49
N THR A 114 5.21 38.70 20.07
CA THR A 114 3.95 38.80 20.83
C THR A 114 2.97 37.67 20.53
N TYR A 115 3.35 36.67 19.70
CA TYR A 115 2.50 35.53 19.44
C TYR A 115 2.24 34.66 20.67
N LYS A 116 1.01 34.18 20.79
CA LYS A 116 0.60 33.18 21.79
C LYS A 116 0.06 31.96 21.08
N PHE A 117 0.41 30.78 21.58
CA PHE A 117 -0.06 29.50 21.01
C PHE A 117 -1.40 29.13 21.64
N VAL A 118 -2.43 29.07 20.80
CA VAL A 118 -3.82 28.80 21.21
C VAL A 118 -4.23 27.42 20.71
N SER A 119 -4.53 26.50 21.62
CA SER A 119 -5.00 25.17 21.25
C SER A 119 -5.73 24.49 22.39
N GLU A 120 -6.84 23.84 22.05
CA GLU A 120 -7.61 22.95 22.93
C GLU A 120 -7.49 21.49 22.48
N SER A 121 -6.51 21.18 21.62
CA SER A 121 -6.28 19.82 21.10
C SER A 121 -5.80 18.90 22.22
N ASP A 122 -6.36 17.69 22.26
CA ASP A 122 -6.01 16.66 23.25
C ASP A 122 -4.52 16.29 23.23
N SER A 123 -3.88 16.36 22.04
CA SER A 123 -2.45 16.09 21.87
C SER A 123 -1.54 17.11 22.57
N LEU A 124 -2.05 18.31 22.90
CA LEU A 124 -1.30 19.39 23.55
C LEU A 124 -1.70 19.62 25.02
N LYS A 125 -2.55 18.78 25.60
CA LYS A 125 -3.01 18.94 27.01
C LYS A 125 -1.88 18.94 28.05
N SER A 126 -0.73 18.36 27.72
CA SER A 126 0.46 18.38 28.59
C SER A 126 1.33 19.61 28.40
N ARG A 127 1.00 20.48 27.46
CA ARG A 127 1.75 21.68 27.11
C ARG A 127 1.02 22.94 27.64
N PRO A 128 1.73 23.99 27.99
CA PRO A 128 1.14 25.25 28.49
C PRO A 128 0.58 26.10 27.33
N THR A 129 -0.35 25.52 26.56
CA THR A 129 -1.10 26.24 25.52
C THR A 129 -2.27 26.99 26.14
N LEU A 130 -2.66 28.07 25.50
CA LEU A 130 -3.83 28.85 25.92
C LEU A 130 -5.10 28.31 25.28
N SER A 131 -6.17 28.21 26.03
CA SER A 131 -7.51 28.09 25.46
C SER A 131 -7.92 29.40 24.76
N ARG A 132 -8.87 29.33 23.85
CA ARG A 132 -9.41 30.57 23.23
C ARG A 132 -9.95 31.57 24.27
N LYS A 133 -10.57 31.09 25.34
CA LYS A 133 -11.10 31.97 26.43
C LYS A 133 -9.99 32.69 27.17
N GLU A 134 -8.89 32.00 27.49
CA GLU A 134 -7.74 32.58 28.14
C GLU A 134 -7.05 33.63 27.26
N PHE A 135 -6.90 33.29 25.93
CA PHE A 135 -6.30 34.25 24.99
C PHE A 135 -7.13 35.57 24.90
N VAL A 136 -8.45 35.46 24.78
CA VAL A 136 -9.33 36.66 24.75
C VAL A 136 -9.29 37.43 26.05
N GLY A 137 -8.94 36.80 27.17
CA GLY A 137 -8.78 37.46 28.49
C GLY A 137 -7.48 38.26 28.60
N ILE A 138 -6.56 38.21 27.66
CA ILE A 138 -5.34 39.01 27.65
C ILE A 138 -5.70 40.45 27.25
N LEU A 139 -5.41 41.41 28.11
CA LEU A 139 -5.74 42.81 27.90
C LEU A 139 -4.70 43.62 27.12
N ASP A 140 -3.86 42.95 26.37
CA ASP A 140 -2.80 43.56 25.57
C ASP A 140 -3.17 43.50 24.07
N ASP A 141 -3.34 44.68 23.46
CA ASP A 141 -3.78 44.83 22.06
C ASP A 141 -2.72 44.41 21.05
N ASP A 142 -1.45 44.30 21.46
CA ASP A 142 -0.35 43.88 20.57
C ASP A 142 -0.19 42.35 20.49
N VAL A 143 -0.99 41.60 21.23
CA VAL A 143 -0.87 40.13 21.28
C VAL A 143 -1.48 39.50 20.04
N ARG A 144 -0.72 38.63 19.38
CA ARG A 144 -1.09 37.86 18.16
C ARG A 144 -1.32 36.40 18.50
N GLN A 145 -2.17 35.72 17.72
CA GLN A 145 -2.44 34.31 17.96
C GLN A 145 -1.92 33.39 16.84
N LEU A 146 -1.37 32.26 17.26
CA LEU A 146 -1.14 31.08 16.46
C LEU A 146 -2.08 30.00 16.98
N ALA A 147 -3.18 29.76 16.28
CA ALA A 147 -4.17 28.75 16.66
C ALA A 147 -3.86 27.42 15.97
N PHE A 148 -3.80 26.34 16.74
CA PHE A 148 -3.56 25.00 16.23
C PHE A 148 -4.76 24.10 16.48
N ILE A 149 -5.29 23.48 15.41
CA ILE A 149 -6.49 22.66 15.45
C ILE A 149 -6.28 21.40 14.60
N SER A 150 -6.72 20.24 15.09
CA SER A 150 -6.73 19.04 14.28
C SER A 150 -7.84 19.09 13.22
N LEU A 151 -7.62 18.47 12.07
CA LEU A 151 -8.65 18.35 11.02
C LEU A 151 -9.86 17.56 11.51
N GLN A 152 -9.65 16.60 12.41
CA GLN A 152 -10.72 15.82 13.06
C GLN A 152 -11.59 16.69 13.94
N ASP A 153 -11.00 17.59 14.76
CA ASP A 153 -11.74 18.54 15.54
C ASP A 153 -12.52 19.52 14.67
N LEU A 154 -11.90 19.92 13.55
CA LEU A 154 -12.53 20.79 12.56
C LEU A 154 -13.76 20.12 11.94
N LYS A 155 -13.60 18.90 11.42
CA LYS A 155 -14.70 18.10 10.82
C LYS A 155 -15.80 17.76 11.83
N GLY A 156 -15.46 17.59 13.10
CA GLY A 156 -16.41 17.30 14.17
C GLY A 156 -17.24 18.51 14.60
N SER A 157 -16.90 19.74 14.19
CA SER A 157 -17.61 20.96 14.58
C SER A 157 -18.90 21.17 13.80
N ALA A 158 -20.03 21.37 14.50
CA ALA A 158 -21.33 21.68 13.89
C ALA A 158 -21.31 22.93 13.00
N TYR A 159 -20.48 23.91 13.32
CA TYR A 159 -20.30 25.12 12.51
C TYR A 159 -19.58 24.88 11.19
N LEU A 160 -18.91 23.77 11.06
CA LEU A 160 -18.11 23.37 9.90
C LEU A 160 -18.70 22.13 9.18
N GLY A 161 -19.85 21.64 9.64
CA GLY A 161 -20.57 20.52 9.02
C GLY A 161 -20.56 19.22 9.82
N GLY A 162 -20.02 19.23 11.04
CA GLY A 162 -20.04 18.11 11.98
C GLY A 162 -21.19 18.21 12.99
N GLU A 163 -21.13 17.41 14.04
CA GLU A 163 -22.22 17.28 15.03
C GLU A 163 -21.97 18.01 16.36
N HIS A 164 -20.72 18.38 16.66
CA HIS A 164 -20.35 18.92 17.97
C HIS A 164 -20.37 20.47 17.99
N ASN A 165 -20.99 21.03 19.02
CA ASN A 165 -21.06 22.49 19.20
C ASN A 165 -19.73 23.06 19.74
N LYS A 166 -18.65 22.96 18.94
CA LYS A 166 -17.32 23.46 19.26
C LYS A 166 -16.75 24.28 18.10
N LEU A 167 -15.69 25.05 18.37
CA LEU A 167 -14.93 25.83 17.37
C LEU A 167 -15.75 26.89 16.60
N LYS A 168 -16.84 27.41 17.19
CA LYS A 168 -17.59 28.53 16.60
C LYS A 168 -16.68 29.71 16.27
N TRP A 169 -15.75 30.03 17.16
CA TRP A 169 -14.82 31.14 17.02
C TRP A 169 -13.92 31.04 15.77
N VAL A 170 -13.69 29.84 15.26
CA VAL A 170 -12.91 29.61 14.02
C VAL A 170 -13.64 30.18 12.80
N THR A 171 -14.95 30.05 12.75
CA THR A 171 -15.79 30.61 11.68
C THR A 171 -16.14 32.07 11.88
N ASP A 172 -16.18 32.54 13.13
CA ASP A 172 -16.50 33.93 13.47
C ASP A 172 -15.30 34.88 13.19
N LEU A 173 -14.08 34.39 13.33
CA LEU A 173 -12.87 35.16 13.07
C LEU A 173 -12.56 35.29 11.58
N HIS A 174 -11.78 36.33 11.29
CA HIS A 174 -11.07 36.47 10.02
C HIS A 174 -9.60 36.14 10.23
N TRP A 175 -9.09 35.19 9.43
CA TRP A 175 -7.72 34.71 9.54
C TRP A 175 -6.82 35.40 8.52
N ASP A 176 -5.65 35.87 8.93
CA ASP A 176 -4.67 36.43 7.99
C ASP A 176 -4.02 35.32 7.18
N LEU A 177 -3.73 34.20 7.84
CA LEU A 177 -3.13 33.02 7.20
C LEU A 177 -3.79 31.74 7.72
N LEU A 178 -4.24 30.90 6.80
CA LEU A 178 -4.59 29.50 7.03
C LEU A 178 -3.44 28.63 6.55
N VAL A 179 -2.89 27.80 7.44
CA VAL A 179 -1.86 26.82 7.14
C VAL A 179 -2.47 25.43 7.19
N ILE A 180 -2.33 24.65 6.10
CA ILE A 180 -2.81 23.29 5.99
C ILE A 180 -1.57 22.39 5.89
N ASP A 181 -1.26 21.70 7.01
CA ASP A 181 -0.10 20.84 7.08
C ASP A 181 -0.47 19.40 6.72
N GLU A 182 0.40 18.73 5.95
CA GLU A 182 0.19 17.45 5.28
C GLU A 182 -1.09 17.47 4.44
N ALA A 183 -1.20 18.48 3.57
CA ALA A 183 -2.36 18.79 2.76
C ALA A 183 -2.85 17.65 1.83
N HIS A 184 -2.00 16.65 1.58
CA HIS A 184 -2.33 15.47 0.76
C HIS A 184 -3.10 14.38 1.52
N GLU A 185 -3.21 14.46 2.85
CA GLU A 185 -3.89 13.47 3.66
C GLU A 185 -5.25 13.94 4.16
N GLY A 186 -6.30 13.25 3.78
CA GLY A 186 -7.65 13.47 4.32
C GLY A 186 -8.31 14.81 3.95
N VAL A 187 -7.66 15.63 3.09
CA VAL A 187 -8.17 16.93 2.65
C VAL A 187 -9.12 16.79 1.45
N ASP A 188 -9.05 15.69 0.72
CA ASP A 188 -9.81 15.45 -0.53
C ASP A 188 -11.27 15.02 -0.33
N THR A 189 -11.85 15.15 0.87
CA THR A 189 -13.26 14.81 1.08
C THR A 189 -14.13 16.04 0.94
N PHE A 190 -15.31 15.88 0.35
CA PHE A 190 -16.34 16.93 0.24
C PHE A 190 -16.61 17.67 1.57
N LYS A 191 -16.61 16.93 2.69
CA LYS A 191 -16.77 17.52 4.04
C LYS A 191 -15.59 18.43 4.42
N THR A 192 -14.38 18.10 3.99
CA THR A 192 -13.18 18.91 4.25
C THR A 192 -13.21 20.20 3.48
N ASP A 193 -13.54 20.15 2.19
CA ASP A 193 -13.68 21.35 1.35
C ASP A 193 -14.76 22.26 1.87
N GLN A 194 -15.90 21.71 2.30
CA GLN A 194 -16.95 22.49 2.94
C GLN A 194 -16.48 23.18 4.24
N ALA A 195 -15.69 22.48 5.07
CA ALA A 195 -15.16 23.06 6.31
C ALA A 195 -14.21 24.21 6.01
N PHE A 196 -13.26 24.04 5.09
CA PHE A 196 -12.31 25.09 4.73
C PHE A 196 -12.98 26.28 4.04
N ASN A 197 -14.03 26.08 3.25
CA ASN A 197 -14.77 27.15 2.60
C ASN A 197 -15.54 28.04 3.59
N LYS A 198 -15.87 27.56 4.79
CA LYS A 198 -16.50 28.33 5.85
C LYS A 198 -15.52 29.16 6.68
N ILE A 199 -14.20 28.93 6.54
CA ILE A 199 -13.17 29.68 7.25
C ILE A 199 -12.78 30.91 6.44
N ARG A 200 -13.11 32.09 6.95
CA ARG A 200 -12.79 33.38 6.33
C ARG A 200 -11.30 33.69 6.51
N ARG A 201 -10.56 33.86 5.42
CA ARG A 201 -9.11 34.05 5.43
C ARG A 201 -8.61 34.93 4.29
N ASN A 202 -7.47 35.56 4.51
CA ASN A 202 -6.77 36.33 3.47
C ASN A 202 -5.94 35.40 2.58
N PHE A 203 -5.18 34.46 3.17
CA PHE A 203 -4.24 33.61 2.43
C PHE A 203 -4.30 32.16 2.92
N THR A 204 -3.88 31.24 2.05
CA THR A 204 -3.77 29.83 2.39
C THR A 204 -2.38 29.31 2.00
N LEU A 205 -1.66 28.72 2.97
CA LEU A 205 -0.40 28.01 2.77
C LEU A 205 -0.63 26.51 2.92
N HIS A 206 -0.33 25.76 1.88
CA HIS A 206 -0.33 24.31 1.91
C HIS A 206 1.09 23.80 2.14
N LEU A 207 1.27 22.93 3.10
CA LEU A 207 2.54 22.26 3.39
C LEU A 207 2.40 20.77 3.06
N SER A 208 3.32 20.26 2.24
CA SER A 208 3.35 18.84 1.92
C SER A 208 4.74 18.41 1.47
N GLY A 209 5.16 17.23 1.89
CA GLY A 209 6.35 16.58 1.34
C GLY A 209 6.05 15.69 0.12
N THR A 210 4.76 15.49 -0.19
CA THR A 210 4.30 14.55 -1.22
C THR A 210 2.93 15.00 -1.79
N PRO A 211 2.84 16.18 -2.44
CA PRO A 211 1.57 16.78 -2.86
C PRO A 211 1.06 16.22 -4.20
N PHE A 212 1.32 14.96 -4.52
CA PHE A 212 1.11 14.36 -5.85
C PHE A 212 -0.32 14.53 -6.36
N LYS A 213 -1.33 14.34 -5.49
CA LYS A 213 -2.73 14.47 -5.89
C LYS A 213 -3.11 15.90 -6.24
N ALA A 214 -2.65 16.88 -5.46
CA ALA A 214 -2.93 18.29 -5.72
C ALA A 214 -2.26 18.78 -7.00
N LEU A 215 -1.04 18.33 -7.26
CA LEU A 215 -0.32 18.63 -8.51
C LEU A 215 -0.98 17.97 -9.72
N ALA A 216 -1.39 16.70 -9.59
CA ALA A 216 -2.06 15.96 -10.66
C ALA A 216 -3.42 16.54 -11.03
N LYS A 217 -4.16 17.12 -10.06
CA LYS A 217 -5.44 17.83 -10.31
C LYS A 217 -5.27 19.21 -10.93
N GLY A 218 -4.05 19.76 -10.98
CA GLY A 218 -3.81 21.11 -11.45
C GLY A 218 -4.33 22.19 -10.50
N ASP A 219 -4.44 21.89 -9.20
CA ASP A 219 -4.95 22.82 -8.20
C ASP A 219 -4.06 24.03 -7.97
N PHE A 220 -2.79 23.97 -8.39
CA PHE A 220 -1.79 25.02 -8.26
C PHE A 220 -1.11 25.28 -9.60
N THR A 221 -0.81 26.54 -9.88
CA THR A 221 0.03 26.96 -10.98
C THR A 221 1.50 27.02 -10.56
N GLU A 222 2.43 27.08 -11.49
CA GLU A 222 3.87 27.04 -11.22
C GLU A 222 4.36 28.18 -10.30
N ASP A 223 3.77 29.36 -10.44
CA ASP A 223 4.07 30.54 -9.60
C ASP A 223 3.51 30.41 -8.18
N GLN A 224 2.62 29.45 -7.92
CA GLN A 224 2.05 29.12 -6.60
C GLN A 224 2.80 28.03 -5.86
N ILE A 225 3.92 27.54 -6.40
CA ILE A 225 4.61 26.39 -5.85
C ILE A 225 6.07 26.74 -5.52
N TYR A 226 6.53 26.30 -4.37
CA TYR A 226 7.94 26.18 -4.06
C TYR A 226 8.31 24.72 -3.91
N ASN A 227 9.31 24.26 -4.65
CA ASN A 227 9.80 22.88 -4.60
C ASN A 227 11.15 22.81 -3.90
N TRP A 228 11.30 21.83 -3.00
CA TRP A 228 12.57 21.42 -2.41
C TRP A 228 12.57 19.92 -2.21
N SER A 229 13.17 19.21 -3.14
CA SER A 229 13.20 17.76 -3.19
C SER A 229 14.39 17.17 -2.41
N TYR A 230 14.42 15.84 -2.34
CA TYR A 230 15.58 15.11 -1.83
C TYR A 230 16.81 15.32 -2.73
N ALA A 231 16.61 15.34 -4.06
CA ALA A 231 17.69 15.61 -5.02
C ALA A 231 18.29 17.01 -4.81
N ASP A 232 17.46 18.05 -4.62
CA ASP A 232 17.93 19.41 -4.37
C ASP A 232 18.81 19.48 -3.11
N GLU A 233 18.38 18.83 -2.02
CA GLU A 233 19.13 18.78 -0.77
C GLU A 233 20.48 18.07 -0.93
N GLN A 234 20.52 16.92 -1.59
CA GLN A 234 21.76 16.18 -1.81
C GLN A 234 22.68 16.93 -2.80
N SER A 235 22.11 17.62 -3.78
CA SER A 235 22.86 18.51 -4.66
C SER A 235 23.48 19.68 -3.87
N ALA A 236 22.69 20.35 -3.03
CA ALA A 236 23.18 21.40 -2.16
C ALA A 236 24.30 20.89 -1.22
N LYS A 237 24.15 19.67 -0.68
CA LYS A 237 25.20 19.03 0.14
C LYS A 237 26.49 18.82 -0.63
N SER A 238 26.41 18.33 -1.86
CA SER A 238 27.58 17.99 -2.69
C SER A 238 28.29 19.20 -3.30
N THR A 239 27.55 20.28 -3.56
CA THR A 239 28.05 21.52 -4.19
C THR A 239 28.44 22.59 -3.19
N TRP A 240 28.25 22.34 -1.89
CA TRP A 240 28.63 23.30 -0.85
C TRP A 240 30.12 23.59 -0.92
N SER A 241 30.47 24.85 -1.17
CA SER A 241 31.87 25.25 -1.28
C SER A 241 32.44 25.72 0.07
N SER A 242 33.68 25.32 0.37
CA SER A 242 34.40 25.75 1.56
C SER A 242 34.79 27.22 1.56
N GLU A 243 34.44 27.96 0.49
CA GLU A 243 34.62 29.41 0.43
C GLU A 243 33.52 30.19 1.20
N GLN A 244 32.43 29.50 1.56
CA GLN A 244 31.45 30.01 2.50
C GLN A 244 32.01 29.80 3.91
N GLU A 245 32.18 30.87 4.70
CA GLU A 245 32.70 30.80 6.07
C GLU A 245 31.82 29.99 7.03
N GLU A 246 30.70 29.45 6.57
CA GLU A 246 29.72 28.68 7.33
C GLU A 246 29.86 27.18 7.13
N GLU A 247 29.63 26.39 8.18
CA GLU A 247 29.58 24.92 8.09
C GLU A 247 28.44 24.46 7.18
N ASN A 248 28.70 23.40 6.39
CA ASN A 248 27.67 22.82 5.51
C ASN A 248 26.48 22.29 6.34
N PRO A 249 25.31 22.91 6.27
CA PRO A 249 24.15 22.52 7.09
C PRO A 249 23.55 21.15 6.70
N TYR A 250 23.94 20.61 5.55
CA TYR A 250 23.50 19.31 5.03
C TYR A 250 24.51 18.18 5.29
N GLU A 251 25.69 18.48 5.81
CA GLU A 251 26.80 17.53 5.93
C GLU A 251 26.41 16.27 6.75
N THR A 252 25.63 16.45 7.80
CA THR A 252 25.22 15.37 8.70
C THR A 252 24.12 14.48 8.16
N LEU A 253 23.51 14.82 7.01
CA LEU A 253 22.42 14.04 6.43
C LEU A 253 22.94 12.80 5.69
N PRO A 254 22.54 11.57 6.06
CA PRO A 254 22.98 10.36 5.40
C PRO A 254 22.40 10.24 3.99
N GLN A 255 23.17 9.66 3.08
CA GLN A 255 22.70 9.25 1.76
C GLN A 255 21.82 8.00 1.85
N LEU A 256 20.66 8.02 1.19
CA LEU A 256 19.78 6.86 1.08
C LEU A 256 20.23 5.94 -0.05
N ASN A 257 20.15 4.62 0.18
CA ASN A 257 20.38 3.59 -0.80
C ASN A 257 19.20 2.63 -0.78
N LEU A 258 18.58 2.40 -1.92
CA LEU A 258 17.46 1.50 -2.08
C LEU A 258 17.92 0.19 -2.71
N PHE A 259 17.74 -0.90 -1.99
CA PHE A 259 17.96 -2.27 -2.46
C PHE A 259 16.62 -2.93 -2.71
N THR A 260 16.44 -3.51 -3.87
CA THR A 260 15.24 -4.25 -4.19
C THR A 260 15.56 -5.67 -4.63
N TYR A 261 14.84 -6.64 -4.04
CA TYR A 261 15.02 -8.07 -4.21
C TYR A 261 13.70 -8.71 -4.64
N GLN A 262 13.77 -9.74 -5.48
CA GLN A 262 12.59 -10.47 -5.90
C GLN A 262 12.27 -11.60 -4.91
N MET A 263 11.17 -11.50 -4.18
CA MET A 263 10.75 -12.47 -3.15
C MET A 263 10.68 -13.90 -3.70
N SER A 264 10.11 -14.09 -4.88
CA SER A 264 9.98 -15.41 -5.52
C SER A 264 11.34 -16.08 -5.84
N GLN A 265 12.38 -15.29 -6.13
CA GLN A 265 13.72 -15.81 -6.33
C GLN A 265 14.36 -16.19 -5.01
N MET A 266 14.18 -15.39 -3.95
CA MET A 266 14.71 -15.70 -2.62
C MET A 266 14.19 -17.03 -2.09
N ILE A 267 12.91 -17.29 -2.28
CA ILE A 267 12.28 -18.57 -1.92
C ILE A 267 12.85 -19.70 -2.78
N GLY A 268 12.99 -19.47 -4.08
CA GLY A 268 13.52 -20.46 -5.04
C GLY A 268 14.97 -20.87 -4.77
N GLU A 269 15.84 -19.94 -4.34
CA GLU A 269 17.23 -20.22 -4.03
C GLU A 269 17.41 -21.20 -2.86
N GLU A 270 16.55 -21.18 -1.87
CA GLU A 270 16.57 -22.15 -0.77
C GLU A 270 15.98 -23.51 -1.17
N LEU A 271 15.00 -23.52 -2.10
CA LEU A 271 14.40 -24.75 -2.60
C LEU A 271 15.36 -25.58 -3.47
N GLU A 272 16.22 -24.93 -4.26
CA GLU A 272 17.28 -25.62 -5.05
C GLU A 272 18.31 -26.33 -4.15
N LYS A 273 18.42 -25.93 -2.86
CA LYS A 273 19.33 -26.56 -1.88
C LYS A 273 18.80 -27.88 -1.30
N GLY A 274 17.57 -28.30 -1.56
CA GLY A 274 17.11 -29.63 -1.15
C GLY A 274 15.65 -29.83 -0.76
N ALA A 275 14.75 -28.85 -0.95
CA ALA A 275 13.34 -29.03 -0.71
C ALA A 275 12.60 -29.34 -2.03
N GLN A 276 11.86 -30.44 -2.08
CA GLN A 276 10.91 -30.69 -3.17
C GLN A 276 9.64 -29.87 -2.92
N LEU A 277 9.36 -28.90 -3.80
CA LEU A 277 8.00 -28.39 -3.95
C LEU A 277 7.30 -29.20 -5.06
N ASP A 278 6.18 -29.78 -4.72
CA ASP A 278 5.14 -30.09 -5.70
C ASP A 278 4.71 -28.75 -6.32
N GLY A 279 4.70 -28.65 -7.65
CA GLY A 279 4.55 -27.43 -8.45
C GLY A 279 3.37 -26.53 -8.13
N GLU A 280 3.29 -26.10 -6.87
CA GLU A 280 2.29 -25.18 -6.37
C GLU A 280 2.64 -23.75 -6.74
N ASN A 281 1.62 -23.01 -6.98
CA ASN A 281 1.55 -21.66 -7.46
C ASN A 281 2.16 -20.70 -6.42
N ILE A 282 3.34 -20.10 -6.67
CA ILE A 282 4.00 -19.14 -5.78
C ILE A 282 3.57 -17.69 -6.02
N ASP A 283 2.34 -17.48 -6.52
CA ASP A 283 1.77 -16.15 -6.80
C ASP A 283 1.78 -15.24 -5.59
N TYR A 284 1.55 -15.81 -4.41
CA TYR A 284 1.62 -15.10 -3.16
C TYR A 284 2.98 -14.42 -2.90
N ALA A 285 4.04 -14.84 -3.55
CA ALA A 285 5.36 -14.22 -3.42
C ALA A 285 5.46 -12.84 -4.11
N PHE A 286 4.51 -12.51 -5.00
CA PHE A 286 4.39 -11.19 -5.62
C PHE A 286 3.46 -10.24 -4.83
N ASP A 287 2.73 -10.76 -3.86
CA ASP A 287 1.89 -10.00 -2.95
C ASP A 287 2.39 -10.15 -1.52
N LEU A 288 3.08 -9.13 -1.01
CA LEU A 288 3.64 -9.18 0.36
C LEU A 288 2.55 -9.31 1.44
N SER A 289 1.32 -8.84 1.17
CA SER A 289 0.21 -8.99 2.11
C SER A 289 -0.28 -10.44 2.17
N GLU A 290 -0.22 -11.16 1.06
CA GLU A 290 -0.53 -12.58 0.99
C GLU A 290 0.63 -13.42 1.53
N PHE A 291 1.86 -13.10 1.15
CA PHE A 291 3.06 -13.77 1.66
C PHE A 291 3.12 -13.76 3.19
N PHE A 292 2.84 -12.61 3.81
CA PHE A 292 2.79 -12.46 5.27
C PHE A 292 1.39 -12.65 5.86
N ALA A 293 0.46 -13.30 5.16
CA ALA A 293 -0.87 -13.58 5.68
C ALA A 293 -0.83 -14.61 6.82
N THR A 294 -1.74 -14.43 7.78
CA THR A 294 -1.86 -15.32 8.95
C THR A 294 -3.23 -15.99 8.99
N ASP A 295 -3.24 -17.21 9.48
CA ASP A 295 -4.46 -17.95 9.80
C ASP A 295 -5.22 -17.36 11.01
N ASP A 296 -6.36 -17.92 11.34
CA ASP A 296 -7.18 -17.52 12.50
C ASP A 296 -6.47 -17.75 13.87
N LYS A 297 -5.40 -18.55 13.90
CA LYS A 297 -4.59 -18.80 15.09
C LYS A 297 -3.40 -17.85 15.21
N GLY A 298 -3.21 -16.97 14.22
CA GLY A 298 -2.12 -15.99 14.16
C GLY A 298 -0.78 -16.57 13.71
N LYS A 299 -0.78 -17.75 13.06
CA LYS A 299 0.40 -18.32 12.38
C LYS A 299 0.40 -17.94 10.90
N PHE A 300 1.57 -17.80 10.31
CA PHE A 300 1.66 -17.59 8.86
C PHE A 300 1.06 -18.76 8.08
N ILE A 301 0.29 -18.46 7.04
CA ILE A 301 -0.23 -19.45 6.10
C ILE A 301 0.94 -20.11 5.37
N HIS A 302 1.93 -19.32 4.95
CA HIS A 302 3.16 -19.73 4.28
C HIS A 302 4.37 -19.71 5.24
N GLU A 303 4.24 -20.30 6.43
CA GLU A 303 5.27 -20.18 7.50
C GLU A 303 6.64 -20.70 7.04
N GLN A 304 6.69 -21.80 6.28
CA GLN A 304 7.97 -22.34 5.81
C GLN A 304 8.68 -21.38 4.86
N ASP A 305 7.95 -20.71 3.98
CA ASP A 305 8.55 -19.77 3.04
C ASP A 305 9.01 -18.48 3.73
N VAL A 306 8.29 -18.06 4.79
CA VAL A 306 8.74 -16.94 5.64
C VAL A 306 10.03 -17.32 6.38
N ARG A 307 10.17 -18.57 6.86
CA ARG A 307 11.42 -19.08 7.46
C ARG A 307 12.53 -19.12 6.42
N ASN A 308 12.31 -19.67 5.24
CA ASN A 308 13.27 -19.70 4.14
C ASN A 308 13.74 -18.31 3.74
N TRP A 309 12.83 -17.34 3.71
CA TRP A 309 13.15 -15.93 3.46
C TRP A 309 14.05 -15.33 4.55
N LEU A 310 13.79 -15.59 5.84
CA LEU A 310 14.63 -15.15 6.95
C LEU A 310 16.03 -15.80 6.90
N ASP A 311 16.10 -17.09 6.58
CA ASP A 311 17.37 -17.82 6.39
C ASP A 311 18.17 -17.19 5.24
N THR A 312 17.52 -16.90 4.11
CA THR A 312 18.14 -16.26 2.94
C THR A 312 18.69 -14.87 3.30
N LEU A 313 17.90 -14.04 4.01
CA LEU A 313 18.32 -12.70 4.44
C LEU A 313 19.60 -12.70 5.29
N SER A 314 19.84 -13.79 6.01
CA SER A 314 20.92 -13.91 7.00
C SER A 314 22.11 -14.76 6.56
N SER A 315 22.00 -15.51 5.47
CA SER A 315 23.02 -16.49 5.03
C SER A 315 23.68 -16.18 3.69
N ASN A 316 23.03 -15.47 2.78
CA ASN A 316 23.57 -15.17 1.45
C ASN A 316 24.12 -13.74 1.40
N GLU A 317 25.41 -13.60 1.00
CA GLU A 317 26.18 -12.34 1.04
C GLU A 317 25.54 -11.15 0.32
N LYS A 318 24.63 -11.38 -0.63
CA LYS A 318 23.93 -10.29 -1.31
C LYS A 318 22.82 -9.64 -0.45
N TYR A 319 22.43 -10.24 0.69
CA TYR A 319 21.33 -9.76 1.52
C TYR A 319 21.78 -9.07 2.82
N PRO A 320 20.92 -8.23 3.42
CA PRO A 320 21.34 -7.21 4.40
C PRO A 320 21.86 -7.75 5.75
N PHE A 321 21.47 -8.95 6.17
CA PHE A 321 21.85 -9.48 7.48
C PHE A 321 22.87 -10.62 7.40
N SER A 322 23.45 -10.86 6.25
CA SER A 322 24.30 -12.01 5.97
C SER A 322 25.66 -11.96 6.67
N THR A 323 26.30 -10.81 6.76
CA THR A 323 27.61 -10.65 7.37
C THR A 323 27.57 -9.92 8.72
N LYS A 324 28.62 -10.08 9.52
CA LYS A 324 28.75 -9.37 10.80
C LYS A 324 28.86 -7.86 10.61
N GLU A 325 29.54 -7.45 9.56
CA GLU A 325 29.78 -6.05 9.19
C GLU A 325 28.44 -5.38 8.86
N LEU A 326 27.62 -6.00 7.99
CA LEU A 326 26.31 -5.52 7.64
C LEU A 326 25.37 -5.46 8.87
N ARG A 327 25.39 -6.49 9.73
CA ARG A 327 24.61 -6.46 10.98
C ARG A 327 25.08 -5.37 11.95
N ASN A 328 26.32 -4.94 11.89
CA ASN A 328 26.80 -3.82 12.69
C ASN A 328 26.41 -2.46 12.10
N GLU A 329 26.23 -2.35 10.80
CA GLU A 329 25.65 -1.18 10.17
C GLU A 329 24.12 -1.10 10.40
N LEU A 330 23.46 -2.26 10.44
CA LEU A 330 22.02 -2.41 10.63
C LEU A 330 21.64 -2.73 12.09
N LYS A 331 22.28 -2.06 13.05
CA LYS A 331 22.01 -2.26 14.49
C LYS A 331 20.54 -1.98 14.87
N HIS A 332 20.00 -0.91 14.36
CA HIS A 332 18.64 -0.49 14.63
C HIS A 332 17.88 -0.35 13.32
N THR A 333 16.85 -1.16 13.14
CA THR A 333 16.08 -1.22 11.90
C THR A 333 14.58 -1.11 12.14
N PHE A 334 13.89 -0.59 11.12
CA PHE A 334 12.44 -0.39 11.11
C PHE A 334 11.82 -1.25 10.01
N TRP A 335 10.96 -2.20 10.38
CA TRP A 335 10.32 -3.14 9.47
C TRP A 335 8.82 -2.83 9.41
N LEU A 336 8.34 -2.49 8.24
CA LEU A 336 6.98 -2.06 8.01
C LEU A 336 6.13 -3.18 7.41
N LEU A 337 5.16 -3.66 8.19
CA LEU A 337 4.18 -4.67 7.79
C LEU A 337 2.79 -4.03 7.61
N GLU A 338 1.88 -4.78 6.98
CA GLU A 338 0.51 -4.33 6.74
C GLU A 338 -0.45 -4.69 7.88
N ARG A 339 -0.22 -5.82 8.58
CA ARG A 339 -1.16 -6.36 9.58
C ARG A 339 -0.47 -6.62 10.92
N VAL A 340 -1.20 -6.32 11.99
CA VAL A 340 -0.72 -6.57 13.38
C VAL A 340 -0.51 -8.07 13.64
N ALA A 341 -1.37 -8.92 13.09
CA ALA A 341 -1.21 -10.37 13.21
C ALA A 341 0.09 -10.86 12.56
N SER A 342 0.40 -10.36 11.37
CA SER A 342 1.65 -10.65 10.65
C SER A 342 2.88 -10.17 11.44
N ALA A 343 2.82 -8.98 12.04
CA ALA A 343 3.90 -8.46 12.87
C ALA A 343 4.14 -9.31 14.13
N LYS A 344 3.07 -9.82 14.76
CA LYS A 344 3.17 -10.73 15.91
C LYS A 344 3.75 -12.09 15.52
N ALA A 345 3.30 -12.66 14.40
CA ALA A 345 3.82 -13.91 13.88
C ALA A 345 5.31 -13.79 13.51
N LEU A 346 5.70 -12.69 12.84
CA LEU A 346 7.08 -12.44 12.47
C LEU A 346 7.98 -12.27 13.72
N LYS A 347 7.50 -11.56 14.75
CA LYS A 347 8.22 -11.44 16.02
C LYS A 347 8.58 -12.81 16.57
N ALA A 348 7.61 -13.74 16.64
CA ALA A 348 7.86 -15.09 17.15
C ALA A 348 8.94 -15.84 16.35
N LEU A 349 8.92 -15.74 15.01
CA LEU A 349 9.93 -16.37 14.17
C LEU A 349 11.33 -15.73 14.34
N LEU A 350 11.39 -14.40 14.49
CA LEU A 350 12.65 -13.69 14.69
C LEU A 350 13.29 -14.06 16.05
N GLU A 351 12.50 -14.20 17.11
CA GLU A 351 12.97 -14.60 18.44
C GLU A 351 13.49 -16.05 18.48
N GLU A 352 13.02 -16.91 17.57
CA GLU A 352 13.48 -18.30 17.43
C GLU A 352 14.69 -18.44 16.49
N HIS A 353 15.00 -17.43 15.67
CA HIS A 353 16.00 -17.54 14.60
C HIS A 353 17.43 -17.24 15.12
N PRO A 354 18.45 -18.09 14.83
CA PRO A 354 19.80 -18.00 15.43
C PRO A 354 20.54 -16.67 15.23
N ILE A 355 20.20 -15.92 14.19
CA ILE A 355 20.80 -14.60 13.92
C ILE A 355 20.00 -13.49 14.58
N TYR A 356 18.67 -13.54 14.46
CA TYR A 356 17.79 -12.46 14.91
C TYR A 356 17.46 -12.53 16.40
N GLU A 357 17.66 -13.67 17.08
CA GLU A 357 17.61 -13.78 18.56
C GLU A 357 18.55 -12.81 19.28
N ASN A 358 19.58 -12.30 18.55
CA ASN A 358 20.53 -11.32 19.07
C ASN A 358 20.02 -9.86 18.97
N TYR A 359 18.80 -9.65 18.46
CA TYR A 359 18.14 -8.36 18.36
C TYR A 359 16.98 -8.29 19.35
N GLU A 360 16.81 -7.17 20.01
CA GLU A 360 15.55 -6.90 20.74
C GLU A 360 14.43 -6.60 19.73
N ILE A 361 13.39 -7.42 19.71
CA ILE A 361 12.27 -7.31 18.77
C ILE A 361 11.14 -6.48 19.39
N VAL A 362 11.03 -5.24 18.97
CA VAL A 362 10.04 -4.29 19.46
C VAL A 362 8.80 -4.30 18.58
N LEU A 363 7.65 -4.68 19.14
CA LEU A 363 6.37 -4.60 18.45
C LEU A 363 5.75 -3.21 18.67
N ALA A 364 5.90 -2.34 17.70
CA ALA A 364 5.31 -1.00 17.65
C ALA A 364 4.05 -1.03 16.77
N ALA A 365 3.10 -1.89 17.13
CA ALA A 365 1.83 -2.07 16.44
C ALA A 365 0.70 -1.89 17.45
N GLY A 366 -0.23 -0.98 17.20
CA GLY A 366 -1.43 -0.83 18.01
C GLY A 366 -2.33 -2.06 17.90
N ASP A 367 -3.41 -2.07 18.67
CA ASP A 367 -4.40 -3.16 18.66
C ASP A 367 -5.22 -3.26 17.36
N GLY A 368 -4.84 -2.54 16.30
CA GLY A 368 -5.50 -2.56 14.99
C GLY A 368 -6.78 -1.74 14.94
N ARG A 369 -6.95 -0.77 15.85
CA ARG A 369 -8.10 0.14 15.88
C ARG A 369 -7.65 1.54 15.46
N MET A 370 -8.25 2.07 14.41
CA MET A 370 -8.18 3.50 14.07
C MET A 370 -9.20 4.24 14.95
N SER A 371 -8.76 4.82 16.06
CA SER A 371 -9.57 5.74 16.88
C SER A 371 -8.66 6.75 17.57
N GLU A 372 -9.24 7.78 18.18
CA GLU A 372 -8.55 8.85 18.94
C GLU A 372 -7.54 8.38 20.02
N GLU A 373 -7.55 7.08 20.35
CA GLU A 373 -6.54 6.43 21.20
C GLU A 373 -5.19 6.20 20.49
N ASP A 374 -5.11 6.35 19.17
CA ASP A 374 -3.89 6.09 18.39
C ASP A 374 -2.70 6.97 18.82
N ASP A 375 -2.94 8.20 19.26
CA ASP A 375 -1.86 9.09 19.71
C ASP A 375 -1.25 8.65 21.04
N LYS A 376 -2.04 8.10 21.96
CA LYS A 376 -1.51 7.53 23.21
C LYS A 376 -0.79 6.21 22.96
N VAL A 377 -1.27 5.41 22.01
CA VAL A 377 -0.63 4.16 21.58
C VAL A 377 0.66 4.47 20.85
N LYS A 378 0.69 5.51 20.00
CA LYS A 378 1.91 6.00 19.35
C LYS A 378 2.96 6.49 20.33
N LEU A 379 2.57 7.28 21.34
CA LEU A 379 3.49 7.73 22.36
C LEU A 379 4.06 6.55 23.15
N LYS A 380 3.23 5.58 23.53
CA LYS A 380 3.68 4.34 24.18
C LYS A 380 4.62 3.52 23.29
N SER A 381 4.29 3.39 22.01
CA SER A 381 5.13 2.67 21.05
C SER A 381 6.46 3.38 20.82
N LEU A 382 6.46 4.70 20.74
CA LEU A 382 7.67 5.50 20.62
C LEU A 382 8.57 5.37 21.87
N ASP A 383 7.98 5.45 23.06
CA ASP A 383 8.72 5.28 24.32
C ASP A 383 9.32 3.87 24.44
N LEU A 384 8.57 2.84 24.02
CA LEU A 384 9.07 1.45 23.97
C LEU A 384 10.26 1.32 23.03
N VAL A 385 10.20 1.90 21.84
CA VAL A 385 11.31 1.83 20.87
C VAL A 385 12.52 2.57 21.40
N ARG A 386 12.37 3.79 21.93
CA ARG A 386 13.47 4.57 22.50
C ARG A 386 14.11 3.85 23.68
N LYS A 387 13.32 3.24 24.54
CA LYS A 387 13.80 2.45 25.67
C LYS A 387 14.59 1.24 25.17
N ALA A 388 14.05 0.49 24.22
CA ALA A 388 14.72 -0.69 23.65
C ALA A 388 16.06 -0.33 23.02
N ILE A 389 16.13 0.77 22.26
CA ILE A 389 17.37 1.27 21.65
C ILE A 389 18.39 1.69 22.73
N ALA A 390 17.95 2.33 23.81
CA ALA A 390 18.82 2.74 24.90
C ALA A 390 19.39 1.57 25.71
N GLU A 391 18.64 0.47 25.83
CA GLU A 391 19.00 -0.70 26.65
C GLU A 391 19.72 -1.80 25.87
N ASN A 392 19.61 -1.82 24.51
CA ASN A 392 20.13 -2.91 23.67
C ASN A 392 21.02 -2.39 22.53
N ASP A 393 22.08 -3.13 22.21
CA ASP A 393 23.00 -2.81 21.10
C ASP A 393 22.32 -2.95 19.72
N LYS A 394 21.30 -3.82 19.60
CA LYS A 394 20.62 -4.11 18.34
C LYS A 394 19.11 -4.24 18.55
N THR A 395 18.32 -3.59 17.71
CA THR A 395 16.87 -3.66 17.77
C THR A 395 16.24 -3.80 16.39
N ILE A 396 15.14 -4.54 16.32
CA ILE A 396 14.25 -4.58 15.15
C ILE A 396 12.89 -4.06 15.60
N THR A 397 12.44 -2.96 15.02
CA THR A 397 11.13 -2.39 15.30
C THR A 397 10.14 -2.86 14.24
N LEU A 398 9.16 -3.69 14.64
CA LEU A 398 8.06 -4.12 13.76
C LEU A 398 6.90 -3.14 13.91
N SER A 399 6.48 -2.51 12.82
CA SER A 399 5.42 -1.51 12.81
C SER A 399 4.35 -1.82 11.77
N VAL A 400 3.11 -1.39 12.06
CA VAL A 400 1.99 -1.46 11.13
C VAL A 400 1.44 -0.05 10.96
N GLY A 401 2.16 0.75 10.18
CA GLY A 401 1.78 2.13 9.85
C GLY A 401 1.99 3.18 10.94
N GLN A 402 2.11 2.82 12.21
CA GLN A 402 2.09 3.79 13.32
C GLN A 402 3.28 4.74 13.39
N LEU A 403 4.48 4.26 13.14
CA LEU A 403 5.72 5.04 13.25
C LEU A 403 6.25 5.51 11.88
N THR A 404 5.49 5.33 10.81
CA THR A 404 5.88 5.76 9.47
C THR A 404 5.95 7.27 9.33
N THR A 405 5.24 7.99 10.17
CA THR A 405 5.09 9.45 10.07
C THR A 405 5.10 10.13 11.44
N GLY A 406 5.59 11.37 11.49
CA GLY A 406 5.58 12.19 12.70
C GLY A 406 6.53 11.75 13.83
N VAL A 407 7.48 10.84 13.55
CA VAL A 407 8.41 10.29 14.55
C VAL A 407 9.85 10.49 14.08
N THR A 408 10.74 10.83 14.98
CA THR A 408 12.17 10.94 14.72
C THR A 408 12.94 10.00 15.66
N ILE A 409 13.57 8.98 15.07
CA ILE A 409 14.49 8.06 15.74
C ILE A 409 15.79 8.07 14.93
N PRO A 410 16.79 8.81 15.38
CA PRO A 410 18.04 8.99 14.62
C PRO A 410 18.82 7.69 14.41
N GLU A 411 18.68 6.75 15.32
CA GLU A 411 19.41 5.49 15.37
C GLU A 411 19.01 4.52 14.24
N TRP A 412 17.81 4.64 13.69
CA TRP A 412 17.40 3.77 12.58
C TRP A 412 18.27 3.96 11.35
N THR A 413 18.98 2.90 10.94
CA THR A 413 19.87 2.88 9.77
C THR A 413 19.26 2.15 8.58
N GLY A 414 18.30 1.27 8.81
CA GLY A 414 17.64 0.48 7.77
C GLY A 414 16.12 0.45 7.90
N VAL A 415 15.44 0.50 6.76
CA VAL A 415 13.98 0.30 6.64
C VAL A 415 13.74 -0.92 5.77
N LEU A 416 12.93 -1.89 6.24
CA LEU A 416 12.45 -3.02 5.44
C LEU A 416 10.98 -2.81 5.10
N MET A 417 10.66 -2.82 3.82
CA MET A 417 9.31 -2.64 3.29
C MET A 417 8.65 -4.02 3.08
N LEU A 418 7.89 -4.48 4.07
CA LEU A 418 7.20 -5.78 4.08
C LEU A 418 5.69 -5.62 3.89
N SER A 419 5.25 -4.58 3.20
CA SER A 419 3.85 -4.27 2.94
C SER A 419 3.64 -3.85 1.49
N ASN A 420 2.44 -4.09 0.96
CA ASN A 420 2.04 -3.68 -0.39
C ASN A 420 1.67 -2.20 -0.46
N MET A 421 2.53 -1.34 0.05
CA MET A 421 2.30 0.10 -0.02
C MET A 421 2.25 0.57 -1.47
N LYS A 422 1.11 1.13 -1.90
CA LYS A 422 0.87 1.62 -3.27
C LYS A 422 1.03 3.13 -3.39
N SER A 423 1.01 3.87 -2.28
CA SER A 423 1.15 5.32 -2.29
C SER A 423 2.62 5.73 -2.31
N PRO A 424 3.11 6.42 -3.36
CA PRO A 424 4.49 6.94 -3.40
C PRO A 424 4.78 7.85 -2.20
N ALA A 425 3.79 8.64 -1.79
CA ALA A 425 3.90 9.53 -0.65
C ALA A 425 4.21 8.80 0.66
N LEU A 426 3.40 7.78 1.00
CA LEU A 426 3.59 7.00 2.22
C LEU A 426 4.87 6.16 2.16
N TYR A 427 5.18 5.61 0.99
CA TYR A 427 6.41 4.85 0.76
C TYR A 427 7.65 5.71 1.05
N MET A 428 7.73 6.90 0.47
CA MET A 428 8.85 7.81 0.68
C MET A 428 8.90 8.36 2.11
N GLN A 429 7.76 8.60 2.75
CA GLN A 429 7.73 8.97 4.17
C GLN A 429 8.32 7.88 5.07
N ALA A 430 8.02 6.60 4.80
CA ALA A 430 8.63 5.48 5.50
C ALA A 430 10.13 5.38 5.22
N THR A 431 10.52 5.51 3.96
CA THR A 431 11.92 5.49 3.49
C THR A 431 12.76 6.54 4.21
N PHE A 432 12.27 7.79 4.30
CA PHE A 432 12.97 8.88 4.96
C PHE A 432 13.09 8.74 6.50
N ARG A 433 12.50 7.72 7.12
CA ARG A 433 12.72 7.43 8.55
C ARG A 433 14.18 7.07 8.83
N ALA A 434 14.86 6.39 7.92
CA ALA A 434 16.28 6.08 8.06
C ALA A 434 17.21 7.26 7.79
N GLN A 435 16.77 8.31 7.12
CA GLN A 435 17.60 9.47 6.75
C GLN A 435 17.88 10.44 7.92
N ASN A 436 17.59 10.06 9.16
CA ASN A 436 17.89 10.91 10.30
C ASN A 436 19.40 11.02 10.53
N PRO A 437 19.96 12.23 10.73
CA PRO A 437 21.32 12.40 11.18
C PRO A 437 21.50 11.70 12.53
N TYR A 438 22.59 10.97 12.65
CA TYR A 438 22.96 10.33 13.90
C TYR A 438 24.46 10.30 14.05
N SER A 439 24.95 10.73 15.21
CA SER A 439 26.37 10.69 15.57
C SER A 439 26.51 10.07 16.94
N TRP A 440 27.55 9.26 17.11
CA TRP A 440 27.83 8.59 18.38
C TRP A 440 29.33 8.55 18.63
N SER A 441 29.72 8.32 19.87
CA SER A 441 31.12 8.12 20.25
C SER A 441 31.31 6.73 20.83
N ASP A 442 32.42 6.08 20.53
CA ASP A 442 32.79 4.81 21.16
C ASP A 442 33.42 5.07 22.56
N ASN A 443 33.64 3.98 23.29
CA ASN A 443 34.27 4.02 24.62
C ASN A 443 35.72 4.53 24.62
N LYS A 444 36.32 4.75 23.44
CA LYS A 444 37.68 5.28 23.23
C LYS A 444 37.67 6.77 22.86
N GLY A 445 36.49 7.37 22.75
CA GLY A 445 36.32 8.78 22.38
C GLY A 445 36.38 9.03 20.86
N ASN A 446 36.32 7.99 20.01
CA ASN A 446 36.21 8.19 18.58
C ASN A 446 34.79 8.60 18.23
N HIS A 447 34.65 9.63 17.40
CA HIS A 447 33.36 10.11 16.91
C HIS A 447 33.02 9.45 15.59
N PHE A 448 31.81 8.94 15.50
CA PHE A 448 31.24 8.30 14.31
C PHE A 448 29.96 9.06 13.94
N ARG A 449 29.65 9.06 12.65
CA ARG A 449 28.38 9.55 12.15
C ARG A 449 27.78 8.57 11.16
N LYS A 450 26.49 8.59 11.03
CA LYS A 450 25.74 7.82 10.05
C LYS A 450 25.88 8.48 8.68
N GLU A 451 26.69 7.90 7.80
CA GLU A 451 26.91 8.41 6.44
C GLU A 451 25.88 7.88 5.44
N ARG A 452 25.38 6.67 5.68
CA ARG A 452 24.42 5.97 4.80
C ARG A 452 23.21 5.49 5.56
N ALA A 453 22.09 5.44 4.86
CA ALA A 453 20.87 4.84 5.30
C ALA A 453 20.35 3.89 4.20
N TYR A 454 19.66 2.84 4.61
CA TYR A 454 19.31 1.74 3.72
C TYR A 454 17.81 1.52 3.69
N VAL A 455 17.30 1.22 2.51
CA VAL A 455 15.93 0.76 2.30
C VAL A 455 16.00 -0.58 1.57
N PHE A 456 15.29 -1.56 2.09
CA PHE A 456 15.20 -2.89 1.49
C PHE A 456 13.75 -3.17 1.14
N ASP A 457 13.48 -3.47 -0.11
CA ASP A 457 12.16 -3.84 -0.60
C ASP A 457 12.23 -5.19 -1.34
N PHE A 458 11.13 -5.95 -1.29
CA PHE A 458 11.07 -7.31 -1.81
C PHE A 458 10.06 -7.48 -2.96
N ALA A 459 9.66 -6.35 -3.56
CA ALA A 459 8.79 -6.31 -4.73
C ALA A 459 9.31 -5.27 -5.75
N PRO A 460 10.38 -5.58 -6.51
CA PRO A 460 11.06 -4.65 -7.39
C PRO A 460 10.13 -4.04 -8.45
N GLU A 461 9.15 -4.78 -8.95
CA GLU A 461 8.15 -4.28 -9.91
C GLU A 461 7.33 -3.13 -9.36
N ARG A 462 6.94 -3.19 -8.07
CA ARG A 462 6.22 -2.12 -7.39
C ARG A 462 7.16 -0.98 -6.98
N THR A 463 8.30 -1.33 -6.38
CA THR A 463 9.28 -0.38 -5.86
C THR A 463 9.75 0.58 -6.95
N LEU A 464 10.07 0.05 -8.14
CA LEU A 464 10.54 0.85 -9.26
C LEU A 464 9.44 1.72 -9.86
N ILE A 465 8.17 1.27 -9.87
CA ILE A 465 7.02 2.10 -10.25
C ILE A 465 6.87 3.28 -9.27
N LEU A 466 6.92 3.01 -7.97
CA LEU A 466 6.84 4.06 -6.95
C LEU A 466 8.00 5.05 -7.06
N PHE A 467 9.19 4.58 -7.43
CA PHE A 467 10.37 5.41 -7.64
C PHE A 467 10.21 6.30 -8.88
N ASP A 468 9.73 5.74 -10.01
CA ASP A 468 9.38 6.52 -11.21
C ASP A 468 8.33 7.58 -10.90
N GLU A 469 7.24 7.21 -10.22
CA GLU A 469 6.19 8.15 -9.81
C GLU A 469 6.72 9.23 -8.87
N PHE A 470 7.58 8.89 -7.92
CA PHE A 470 8.18 9.88 -7.03
C PHE A 470 9.06 10.88 -7.81
N ALA A 471 9.95 10.40 -8.67
CA ALA A 471 10.82 11.25 -9.46
C ALA A 471 10.03 12.19 -10.38
N ASN A 472 8.97 11.69 -11.01
CA ASN A 472 8.23 12.44 -12.02
C ASN A 472 7.06 13.26 -11.47
N ASN A 473 6.58 13.00 -10.26
CA ASN A 473 5.52 13.81 -9.64
C ASN A 473 6.06 15.04 -8.89
N LEU A 474 7.37 15.19 -8.78
CA LEU A 474 8.01 16.40 -8.24
C LEU A 474 8.06 17.56 -9.25
N SER A 475 7.88 17.30 -10.54
CA SER A 475 7.89 18.28 -11.62
C SER A 475 6.51 18.47 -12.21
N LEU A 476 6.07 19.73 -12.39
CA LEU A 476 4.82 20.06 -13.06
C LEU A 476 4.77 19.58 -14.52
N ALA A 477 5.91 19.48 -15.18
CA ALA A 477 5.98 19.02 -16.57
C ALA A 477 5.68 17.51 -16.72
N THR A 478 5.88 16.70 -15.68
CA THR A 478 5.79 15.24 -15.74
C THR A 478 4.75 14.65 -14.79
N VAL A 479 4.18 15.45 -13.90
CA VAL A 479 3.16 15.02 -12.93
C VAL A 479 1.94 14.41 -13.63
N GLY A 480 1.32 13.41 -13.00
CA GLY A 480 0.14 12.73 -13.57
C GLY A 480 0.39 11.96 -14.85
N GLY A 481 1.64 11.57 -15.14
CA GLY A 481 2.00 10.84 -16.35
C GLY A 481 2.29 11.73 -17.57
N GLY A 482 2.32 13.05 -17.38
CA GLY A 482 2.70 14.02 -18.40
C GLY A 482 4.16 13.97 -18.83
N GLY A 483 4.56 14.87 -19.70
CA GLY A 483 5.90 15.01 -20.23
C GLY A 483 6.28 13.98 -21.30
N THR A 484 7.49 14.15 -21.86
CA THR A 484 8.06 13.19 -22.81
C THR A 484 8.81 12.07 -22.07
N SER A 485 9.02 10.93 -22.71
CA SER A 485 9.84 9.85 -22.16
C SER A 485 11.25 10.32 -21.79
N ALA A 486 11.82 11.23 -22.57
CA ALA A 486 13.15 11.80 -22.30
C ALA A 486 13.16 12.67 -21.04
N THR A 487 12.13 13.51 -20.84
CA THR A 487 12.00 14.34 -19.63
C THR A 487 11.80 13.47 -18.37
N ARG A 488 10.97 12.43 -18.49
CA ARG A 488 10.76 11.48 -17.39
C ARG A 488 12.04 10.71 -17.05
N GLU A 489 12.79 10.27 -18.05
CA GLU A 489 14.07 9.59 -17.86
C GLU A 489 15.11 10.50 -17.20
N GLU A 490 15.14 11.79 -17.55
CA GLU A 490 16.03 12.77 -16.92
C GLU A 490 15.73 12.97 -15.43
N ASN A 491 14.46 13.14 -15.05
CA ASN A 491 14.06 13.26 -13.63
C ASN A 491 14.47 12.01 -12.83
N ILE A 492 14.31 10.82 -13.41
CA ILE A 492 14.75 9.57 -12.76
C ILE A 492 16.27 9.54 -12.63
N ARG A 493 17.00 9.94 -13.67
CA ARG A 493 18.47 9.99 -13.66
C ARG A 493 18.99 10.94 -12.59
N GLU A 494 18.39 12.12 -12.48
CA GLU A 494 18.72 13.10 -11.45
C GLU A 494 18.49 12.52 -10.04
N LEU A 495 17.35 11.88 -9.80
CA LEU A 495 17.07 11.24 -8.52
C LEU A 495 18.04 10.09 -8.21
N LEU A 496 18.36 9.25 -9.20
CA LEU A 496 19.29 8.13 -9.04
C LEU A 496 20.71 8.56 -8.63
N ASN A 497 21.18 9.73 -9.09
CA ASN A 497 22.49 10.26 -8.71
C ASN A 497 22.62 10.46 -7.19
N PHE A 498 21.51 10.73 -6.51
CA PHE A 498 21.49 11.03 -5.08
C PHE A 498 20.78 9.94 -4.25
N PHE A 499 19.90 9.17 -4.87
CA PHE A 499 19.21 8.05 -4.27
C PHE A 499 19.38 6.81 -5.15
N PRO A 500 20.55 6.16 -5.10
CA PRO A 500 20.84 5.00 -5.96
C PRO A 500 19.92 3.84 -5.65
N VAL A 501 19.45 3.18 -6.70
CA VAL A 501 18.65 1.96 -6.64
C VAL A 501 19.49 0.80 -7.12
N ILE A 502 19.57 -0.23 -6.29
CA ILE A 502 20.34 -1.44 -6.55
C ILE A 502 19.36 -2.60 -6.67
N ALA A 503 19.34 -3.26 -7.80
CA ALA A 503 18.45 -4.38 -8.09
C ALA A 503 19.22 -5.57 -8.68
N GLU A 504 18.59 -6.72 -8.72
CA GLU A 504 19.14 -7.90 -9.37
C GLU A 504 19.07 -7.79 -10.90
N ASP A 505 20.18 -8.07 -11.57
CA ASP A 505 20.22 -8.25 -13.01
C ASP A 505 19.68 -9.65 -13.41
N ARG A 506 19.68 -9.94 -14.71
CA ARG A 506 19.20 -11.23 -15.24
C ARG A 506 20.02 -12.44 -14.77
N ALA A 507 21.22 -12.21 -14.28
CA ALA A 507 22.13 -13.24 -13.77
C ALA A 507 22.05 -13.37 -12.22
N GLY A 508 21.14 -12.65 -11.56
CA GLY A 508 20.97 -12.63 -10.11
C GLY A 508 22.04 -11.83 -9.37
N LYS A 509 22.83 -10.99 -10.08
CA LYS A 509 23.84 -10.12 -9.48
C LYS A 509 23.24 -8.76 -9.13
N MET A 510 23.56 -8.26 -7.94
CA MET A 510 23.15 -6.91 -7.53
C MET A 510 23.95 -5.86 -8.32
N VAL A 511 23.25 -5.01 -9.03
CA VAL A 511 23.81 -3.94 -9.87
C VAL A 511 23.04 -2.63 -9.62
N GLU A 512 23.75 -1.53 -9.68
CA GLU A 512 23.11 -0.21 -9.70
C GLU A 512 22.40 -0.04 -11.04
N ILE A 513 21.12 0.36 -11.00
CA ILE A 513 20.28 0.47 -12.18
C ILE A 513 20.23 1.90 -12.71
N ASP A 514 20.13 2.03 -14.03
CA ASP A 514 19.95 3.31 -14.70
C ASP A 514 18.46 3.70 -14.82
N ALA A 515 18.19 4.93 -15.25
CA ALA A 515 16.85 5.44 -15.40
C ALA A 515 15.99 4.63 -16.39
N LYS A 516 16.60 4.08 -17.42
CA LYS A 516 15.90 3.23 -18.39
C LYS A 516 15.50 1.89 -17.75
N ALA A 517 16.37 1.33 -16.92
CA ALA A 517 16.07 0.11 -16.17
C ALA A 517 14.90 0.32 -15.19
N VAL A 518 14.84 1.46 -14.50
CA VAL A 518 13.69 1.81 -13.62
C VAL A 518 12.37 1.74 -14.38
N LEU A 519 12.33 2.24 -15.61
CA LEU A 519 11.11 2.23 -16.43
C LEU A 519 10.78 0.87 -17.04
N THR A 520 11.76 -0.01 -17.24
CA THR A 520 11.57 -1.24 -18.02
C THR A 520 11.51 -2.52 -17.17
N ILE A 521 12.28 -2.60 -16.09
CA ILE A 521 12.35 -3.81 -15.24
C ILE A 521 10.99 -4.22 -14.68
N PRO A 522 10.14 -3.34 -14.14
CA PRO A 522 8.85 -3.74 -13.59
C PRO A 522 7.97 -4.45 -14.61
N ARG A 523 7.95 -3.93 -15.84
CA ARG A 523 7.17 -4.51 -16.94
C ARG A 523 7.71 -5.88 -17.34
N GLN A 524 9.03 -6.03 -17.42
CA GLN A 524 9.67 -7.30 -17.77
C GLN A 524 9.45 -8.39 -16.70
N ILE A 525 9.45 -8.03 -15.42
CA ILE A 525 9.18 -8.97 -14.32
C ILE A 525 7.73 -9.47 -14.43
N LYS A 526 6.78 -8.56 -14.54
CA LYS A 526 5.36 -8.90 -14.72
C LYS A 526 5.14 -9.76 -15.97
N ALA A 527 5.75 -9.38 -17.10
CA ALA A 527 5.61 -10.10 -18.37
C ALA A 527 6.14 -11.53 -18.28
N ARG A 528 7.30 -11.74 -17.64
CA ARG A 528 7.86 -13.08 -17.45
C ARG A 528 6.97 -13.96 -16.59
N GLU A 529 6.37 -13.38 -15.55
CA GLU A 529 5.44 -14.13 -14.72
C GLU A 529 4.15 -14.48 -15.46
N VAL A 530 3.60 -13.54 -16.20
CA VAL A 530 2.45 -13.80 -17.09
C VAL A 530 2.76 -14.93 -18.06
N LEU A 531 3.95 -14.92 -18.68
CA LEU A 531 4.37 -15.96 -19.59
C LEU A 531 4.49 -17.34 -18.93
N LYS A 532 5.14 -17.44 -17.77
CA LYS A 532 5.27 -18.71 -17.03
C LYS A 532 3.94 -19.37 -16.72
N ARG A 533 2.89 -18.60 -16.59
CA ARG A 533 1.51 -19.06 -16.31
C ARG A 533 0.66 -19.24 -17.55
N GLY A 534 1.23 -19.16 -18.74
CA GLY A 534 0.48 -19.22 -19.97
C GLY A 534 -0.62 -18.16 -20.04
N PHE A 535 -0.31 -16.92 -19.61
CA PHE A 535 -1.21 -15.75 -19.55
C PHE A 535 -2.35 -15.82 -18.51
N MET A 536 -2.43 -16.84 -17.68
CA MET A 536 -3.46 -16.95 -16.63
C MET A 536 -3.10 -16.20 -15.34
N SER A 537 -2.37 -15.11 -15.43
CA SER A 537 -1.97 -14.28 -14.28
C SER A 537 -2.90 -13.11 -14.07
N ASN A 538 -3.24 -12.82 -12.80
CA ASN A 538 -4.01 -11.63 -12.41
C ASN A 538 -3.28 -10.32 -12.75
N LEU A 539 -1.97 -10.36 -13.01
CA LEU A 539 -1.18 -9.21 -13.44
C LEU A 539 -1.57 -8.65 -14.82
N LEU A 540 -2.35 -9.42 -15.59
CA LEU A 540 -2.89 -8.97 -16.88
C LEU A 540 -4.14 -8.10 -16.75
N PHE A 541 -4.77 -8.06 -15.58
CA PHE A 541 -6.09 -7.46 -15.42
C PHE A 541 -6.02 -6.18 -14.59
N ASP A 542 -6.77 -5.19 -15.03
CA ASP A 542 -6.90 -3.89 -14.40
C ASP A 542 -8.38 -3.51 -14.29
N ASN A 543 -8.69 -2.46 -13.52
CA ASN A 543 -10.03 -1.86 -13.41
C ASN A 543 -11.20 -2.84 -13.12
N ILE A 544 -10.94 -3.98 -12.46
CA ILE A 544 -11.99 -4.96 -12.15
C ILE A 544 -13.11 -4.36 -11.29
N SER A 545 -12.79 -3.43 -10.40
CA SER A 545 -13.79 -2.71 -9.61
C SER A 545 -14.74 -1.86 -10.43
N GLY A 546 -14.37 -1.44 -11.62
CA GLY A 546 -15.25 -0.72 -12.54
C GLY A 546 -16.43 -1.55 -13.05
N ILE A 547 -16.35 -2.89 -12.95
CA ILE A 547 -17.42 -3.80 -13.37
C ILE A 547 -18.67 -3.68 -12.48
N PHE A 548 -18.51 -3.35 -11.19
CA PHE A 548 -19.63 -3.21 -10.27
C PHE A 548 -20.54 -2.00 -10.59
N GLN A 549 -20.03 -1.05 -11.38
CA GLN A 549 -20.79 0.11 -11.86
C GLN A 549 -21.19 -0.03 -13.34
N ALA A 550 -20.79 -1.13 -13.98
CA ALA A 550 -21.05 -1.36 -15.39
C ALA A 550 -22.49 -1.83 -15.67
N SER A 551 -22.90 -1.74 -16.92
CA SER A 551 -24.19 -2.23 -17.36
C SER A 551 -24.26 -3.77 -17.37
N GLN A 552 -25.49 -4.30 -17.39
CA GLN A 552 -25.74 -5.73 -17.52
C GLN A 552 -25.02 -6.35 -18.73
N THR A 553 -24.79 -5.58 -19.79
CA THR A 553 -24.08 -6.02 -21.01
C THR A 553 -22.67 -6.54 -20.69
N VAL A 554 -21.94 -5.94 -19.76
CA VAL A 554 -20.60 -6.40 -19.36
C VAL A 554 -20.68 -7.77 -18.68
N LEU A 555 -21.65 -7.93 -17.79
CA LEU A 555 -21.88 -9.21 -17.10
C LEU A 555 -22.27 -10.32 -18.08
N ASP A 556 -23.12 -10.00 -19.06
CA ASP A 556 -23.53 -10.93 -20.10
C ASP A 556 -22.31 -11.42 -20.90
N ILE A 557 -21.41 -10.49 -21.29
CA ILE A 557 -20.17 -10.85 -22.01
C ILE A 557 -19.26 -11.71 -21.13
N LEU A 558 -19.08 -11.36 -19.85
CA LEU A 558 -18.24 -12.14 -18.94
C LEU A 558 -18.81 -13.55 -18.74
N ASN A 559 -20.13 -13.69 -18.65
CA ASN A 559 -20.82 -14.98 -18.53
C ASN A 559 -20.68 -15.89 -19.78
N GLU A 560 -20.37 -15.32 -20.94
CA GLU A 560 -20.05 -16.11 -22.16
C GLU A 560 -18.61 -16.64 -22.14
N LEU A 561 -17.70 -16.05 -21.32
CA LEU A 561 -16.32 -16.50 -21.22
C LEU A 561 -16.22 -17.85 -20.48
N PRO A 562 -15.29 -18.72 -20.88
CA PRO A 562 -15.01 -19.94 -20.14
C PRO A 562 -14.41 -19.60 -18.76
N VAL A 563 -14.82 -20.30 -17.72
CA VAL A 563 -14.32 -20.12 -16.36
C VAL A 563 -13.12 -21.00 -16.10
N GLU A 564 -12.06 -20.41 -15.50
CA GLU A 564 -10.93 -21.16 -15.01
C GLU A 564 -11.01 -21.29 -13.48
N LYS A 565 -11.29 -22.49 -12.97
CA LYS A 565 -11.24 -22.81 -11.53
C LYS A 565 -10.18 -23.88 -11.30
N GLU A 566 -9.27 -23.62 -10.34
CA GLU A 566 -8.24 -24.59 -9.92
C GLU A 566 -7.40 -25.17 -11.08
N GLY A 567 -6.99 -24.33 -12.03
CA GLY A 567 -6.20 -24.74 -13.20
C GLY A 567 -6.96 -25.57 -14.23
N LYS A 568 -8.29 -25.73 -14.09
CA LYS A 568 -9.14 -26.46 -15.02
C LYS A 568 -10.18 -25.55 -15.65
N LEU A 569 -10.30 -25.61 -16.97
CA LEU A 569 -11.36 -24.92 -17.69
C LEU A 569 -12.70 -25.60 -17.41
N GLN A 570 -13.65 -24.83 -16.92
CA GLN A 570 -15.03 -25.29 -16.68
C GLN A 570 -16.02 -24.49 -17.53
N THR A 571 -17.13 -25.08 -17.86
CA THR A 571 -18.27 -24.32 -18.40
C THR A 571 -18.92 -23.53 -17.27
N PRO A 572 -19.40 -22.32 -17.53
CA PRO A 572 -20.10 -21.53 -16.53
C PRO A 572 -21.29 -22.30 -16.00
N SER A 573 -21.34 -22.61 -14.70
CA SER A 573 -22.46 -23.28 -14.06
C SER A 573 -23.35 -22.29 -13.31
N ASP A 574 -22.78 -21.20 -12.82
CA ASP A 574 -23.47 -20.15 -12.09
C ASP A 574 -23.24 -18.83 -12.82
N LEU A 575 -24.31 -18.06 -13.03
CA LEU A 575 -24.23 -16.74 -13.65
C LEU A 575 -23.69 -15.75 -12.62
N LEU A 576 -22.82 -14.86 -13.06
CA LEU A 576 -22.34 -13.74 -12.23
C LEU A 576 -23.53 -12.83 -11.90
N ASP A 577 -23.75 -12.58 -10.61
CA ASP A 577 -24.76 -11.67 -10.09
C ASP A 577 -24.16 -10.81 -8.96
N PHE A 578 -24.12 -9.53 -9.19
CA PHE A 578 -23.56 -8.54 -8.26
C PHE A 578 -24.60 -7.55 -7.73
N SER A 579 -25.88 -7.88 -7.86
CA SER A 579 -27.00 -7.00 -7.42
C SER A 579 -26.93 -6.60 -5.95
N ASP A 580 -26.29 -7.42 -5.11
CA ASP A 580 -26.11 -7.17 -3.69
C ASP A 580 -24.81 -6.41 -3.36
N VAL A 581 -23.99 -6.05 -4.38
CA VAL A 581 -22.75 -5.31 -4.19
C VAL A 581 -22.95 -3.84 -4.56
N THR A 582 -22.92 -2.96 -3.57
CA THR A 582 -22.99 -1.51 -3.75
C THR A 582 -21.64 -0.88 -3.47
N VAL A 583 -21.15 -0.06 -4.40
CA VAL A 583 -19.86 0.64 -4.27
C VAL A 583 -20.01 2.14 -4.56
N ASP A 584 -19.15 2.96 -3.94
CA ASP A 584 -19.03 4.38 -4.25
C ASP A 584 -18.21 4.62 -5.52
N ASP A 585 -18.03 5.88 -5.91
CA ASP A 585 -17.23 6.28 -7.08
C ASP A 585 -15.74 5.92 -6.94
N GLU A 586 -15.27 5.62 -5.74
CA GLU A 586 -13.89 5.19 -5.44
C GLU A 586 -13.78 3.66 -5.38
N GLY A 587 -14.89 2.94 -5.55
CA GLY A 587 -14.97 1.49 -5.53
C GLY A 587 -15.00 0.88 -4.13
N ASN A 588 -15.25 1.66 -3.06
CA ASN A 588 -15.42 1.13 -1.71
C ASN A 588 -16.85 0.60 -1.51
N ALA A 589 -16.99 -0.44 -0.69
CA ALA A 589 -18.30 -0.98 -0.34
C ALA A 589 -19.12 0.04 0.46
N VAL A 590 -20.35 0.28 0.03
CA VAL A 590 -21.30 1.20 0.66
C VAL A 590 -22.58 0.46 1.00
N VAL A 591 -23.16 0.78 2.14
CA VAL A 591 -24.47 0.25 2.57
C VAL A 591 -25.47 1.39 2.63
N ASP A 592 -26.64 1.18 2.03
CA ASP A 592 -27.73 2.16 2.10
C ASP A 592 -28.20 2.32 3.55
N HIS A 593 -28.34 3.57 3.98
CA HIS A 593 -28.81 3.92 5.32
C HIS A 593 -30.20 3.34 5.61
N GLU A 594 -31.07 3.23 4.62
CA GLU A 594 -32.39 2.58 4.77
C GLU A 594 -32.25 1.10 5.15
N ILE A 595 -31.26 0.39 4.62
CA ILE A 595 -30.98 -1.02 4.98
C ILE A 595 -30.61 -1.09 6.46
N VAL A 596 -29.73 -0.21 6.92
CA VAL A 596 -29.27 -0.17 8.32
C VAL A 596 -30.44 0.11 9.25
N ILE A 597 -31.29 1.09 8.94
CA ILE A 597 -32.49 1.43 9.73
C ILE A 597 -33.47 0.26 9.76
N ASN A 598 -33.77 -0.35 8.62
CA ASN A 598 -34.68 -1.48 8.54
C ASN A 598 -34.19 -2.68 9.34
N GLN A 599 -32.91 -2.99 9.27
CA GLN A 599 -32.28 -4.04 10.09
C GLN A 599 -32.29 -3.70 11.57
N GLN A 600 -32.02 -2.46 11.94
CA GLN A 600 -32.09 -1.97 13.31
C GLN A 600 -33.51 -2.13 13.88
N MET A 601 -34.54 -1.72 13.15
CA MET A 601 -35.92 -1.89 13.55
C MET A 601 -36.29 -3.37 13.67
N ARG A 602 -35.85 -4.20 12.76
CA ARG A 602 -36.15 -5.64 12.75
C ARG A 602 -35.49 -6.40 13.89
N LEU A 603 -34.21 -6.14 14.14
CA LEU A 603 -33.42 -6.89 15.11
C LEU A 603 -33.62 -6.38 16.54
N PHE A 604 -33.64 -5.08 16.69
CA PHE A 604 -33.58 -4.43 17.99
C PHE A 604 -34.88 -3.74 18.39
N GLY A 605 -35.66 -3.18 17.48
CA GLY A 605 -36.98 -2.61 17.74
C GLY A 605 -37.14 -2.02 19.13
N GLU A 606 -38.09 -2.58 19.92
CA GLU A 606 -38.34 -2.16 21.31
C GLU A 606 -37.24 -2.49 22.30
N LYS A 607 -36.26 -3.39 21.96
CA LYS A 607 -35.16 -3.76 22.83
C LYS A 607 -34.22 -2.58 23.12
N VAL A 608 -34.12 -1.61 22.19
CA VAL A 608 -33.30 -0.39 22.38
C VAL A 608 -33.80 0.41 23.59
N TYR A 609 -35.14 0.55 23.75
CA TYR A 609 -35.72 1.21 24.91
C TYR A 609 -35.43 0.45 26.20
N GLY A 610 -35.46 -0.88 26.17
CA GLY A 610 -35.09 -1.70 27.32
C GLY A 610 -33.62 -1.53 27.73
N LEU A 611 -32.72 -1.36 26.77
CA LEU A 611 -31.30 -1.08 27.01
C LEU A 611 -31.13 0.33 27.62
N SER A 612 -31.80 1.34 27.10
CA SER A 612 -31.78 2.71 27.63
C SER A 612 -32.33 2.75 29.06
N GLN A 613 -33.39 2.00 29.37
CA GLN A 613 -33.92 1.85 30.73
C GLN A 613 -32.94 1.14 31.65
N SER A 614 -32.19 0.17 31.15
CA SER A 614 -31.16 -0.54 31.96
C SER A 614 -30.06 0.41 32.43
N VAL A 615 -29.72 1.46 31.65
CA VAL A 615 -28.79 2.51 32.10
C VAL A 615 -29.36 3.23 33.32
N THR A 616 -30.61 3.68 33.28
CA THR A 616 -31.29 4.34 34.41
C THR A 616 -31.32 3.45 35.67
N ASP A 617 -31.65 2.16 35.47
CA ASP A 617 -31.70 1.21 36.58
C ASP A 617 -30.34 1.02 37.26
N LEU A 618 -29.25 1.11 36.51
CA LEU A 618 -27.89 1.02 37.06
C LEU A 618 -27.51 2.27 37.89
N PHE A 619 -28.01 3.46 37.51
CA PHE A 619 -27.76 4.69 38.24
C PHE A 619 -28.64 4.86 39.50
N THR A 620 -29.78 4.17 39.55
CA THR A 620 -30.72 4.27 40.69
C THR A 620 -30.56 3.20 41.78
N LYS A 621 -29.96 2.05 41.47
CA LYS A 621 -29.88 0.87 42.35
C LYS A 621 -28.75 0.86 43.35
N ASP A 622 -27.69 1.66 43.16
CA ASP A 622 -26.49 1.56 44.07
C ASP A 622 -25.73 2.90 44.06
N GLU A 623 -25.77 3.63 45.21
CA GLU A 623 -25.06 4.91 45.34
C GLU A 623 -23.55 4.77 45.50
N ASP A 624 -23.04 3.60 45.88
CA ASP A 624 -21.62 3.32 46.16
C ASP A 624 -20.88 2.57 45.04
N ARG A 625 -21.47 2.49 43.84
CA ARG A 625 -20.89 1.74 42.73
C ARG A 625 -19.65 2.40 42.13
N THR A 626 -18.56 1.68 42.01
CA THR A 626 -17.36 2.19 41.34
C THR A 626 -17.57 2.33 39.81
N GLN A 627 -16.88 3.28 39.19
CA GLN A 627 -16.93 3.51 37.75
C GLN A 627 -16.62 2.23 36.94
N LYS A 628 -15.66 1.42 37.40
CA LYS A 628 -15.30 0.14 36.77
C LYS A 628 -16.42 -0.89 36.84
N GLN A 629 -17.17 -0.94 37.95
CA GLN A 629 -18.34 -1.80 38.11
C GLN A 629 -19.46 -1.34 37.19
N LEU A 630 -19.71 -0.03 37.11
CA LEU A 630 -20.70 0.55 36.18
C LEU A 630 -20.43 0.16 34.73
N VAL A 631 -19.18 0.32 34.25
CA VAL A 631 -18.78 -0.05 32.89
C VAL A 631 -18.94 -1.55 32.64
N ASN A 632 -18.53 -2.41 33.58
CA ASN A 632 -18.64 -3.85 33.43
C ASN A 632 -20.10 -4.33 33.36
N ASP A 633 -20.95 -3.82 34.25
CA ASP A 633 -22.37 -4.20 34.29
C ASP A 633 -23.11 -3.73 33.06
N LEU A 634 -22.86 -2.48 32.63
CA LEU A 634 -23.45 -1.92 31.45
C LEU A 634 -22.99 -2.66 30.18
N SER A 635 -21.68 -2.89 30.05
CA SER A 635 -21.11 -3.60 28.91
C SER A 635 -21.66 -5.03 28.80
N LYS A 636 -21.82 -5.71 29.94
CA LYS A 636 -22.40 -7.05 29.98
C LYS A 636 -23.86 -7.04 29.53
N THR A 637 -24.66 -6.11 30.03
CA THR A 637 -26.08 -5.98 29.67
C THR A 637 -26.24 -5.66 28.19
N VAL A 638 -25.54 -4.66 27.67
CA VAL A 638 -25.62 -4.22 26.27
C VAL A 638 -25.08 -5.31 25.33
N SER A 639 -23.96 -5.92 25.67
CA SER A 639 -23.38 -7.02 24.86
C SER A 639 -24.30 -8.24 24.78
N SER A 640 -25.03 -8.58 25.85
CA SER A 640 -25.98 -9.72 25.86
C SER A 640 -27.14 -9.54 24.89
N VAL A 641 -27.50 -8.33 24.55
CA VAL A 641 -28.57 -8.04 23.57
C VAL A 641 -27.97 -7.84 22.17
N ILE A 642 -27.05 -6.88 22.04
CA ILE A 642 -26.54 -6.49 20.72
C ILE A 642 -25.75 -7.62 20.07
N VAL A 643 -24.83 -8.25 20.81
CA VAL A 643 -23.94 -9.27 20.25
C VAL A 643 -24.66 -10.55 19.90
N GLU A 644 -25.61 -10.99 20.76
CA GLU A 644 -26.34 -12.24 20.50
C GLU A 644 -27.29 -12.10 19.29
N ASP A 645 -27.98 -10.96 19.17
CA ASP A 645 -28.88 -10.73 18.04
C ASP A 645 -28.08 -10.59 16.71
N LEU A 646 -26.97 -9.84 16.71
CA LEU A 646 -26.08 -9.76 15.54
C LEU A 646 -25.44 -11.11 15.19
N LYS A 647 -25.02 -11.89 16.18
CA LYS A 647 -24.47 -13.22 15.96
C LYS A 647 -25.49 -14.16 15.32
N GLY A 648 -26.72 -14.13 15.78
CA GLY A 648 -27.80 -14.96 15.24
C GLY A 648 -28.15 -14.60 13.79
N GLU A 649 -28.23 -13.32 13.46
CA GLU A 649 -28.60 -12.85 12.13
C GLU A 649 -27.48 -12.98 11.11
N TYR A 650 -26.26 -12.58 11.46
CA TYR A 650 -25.12 -12.49 10.55
C TYR A 650 -24.14 -13.66 10.66
N ASN A 651 -24.48 -14.66 11.47
CA ASN A 651 -23.62 -15.84 11.71
C ASN A 651 -22.17 -15.49 12.05
N LEU A 652 -22.00 -14.47 12.92
CA LEU A 652 -20.68 -13.92 13.26
C LEU A 652 -19.80 -14.97 13.97
N LYS A 653 -18.53 -15.00 13.59
CA LYS A 653 -17.52 -15.84 14.26
C LYS A 653 -17.21 -15.32 15.67
N THR A 654 -16.72 -16.19 16.56
CA THR A 654 -16.34 -15.82 17.93
C THR A 654 -15.41 -14.60 18.00
N ARG A 655 -14.44 -14.50 17.09
CA ARG A 655 -13.53 -13.35 17.02
C ARG A 655 -14.25 -12.03 16.74
N GLU A 656 -15.24 -12.04 15.90
CA GLU A 656 -16.02 -10.85 15.51
C GLU A 656 -16.92 -10.41 16.66
N THR A 657 -17.58 -11.35 17.32
CA THR A 657 -18.38 -11.07 18.51
C THR A 657 -17.54 -10.53 19.67
N ASP A 658 -16.33 -11.05 19.87
CA ASP A 658 -15.41 -10.56 20.91
C ASP A 658 -14.89 -9.14 20.57
N GLN A 659 -14.74 -8.84 19.28
CA GLN A 659 -14.36 -7.50 18.82
C GLN A 659 -15.46 -6.47 19.10
N ILE A 660 -16.72 -6.81 18.80
CA ILE A 660 -17.88 -5.96 19.15
C ILE A 660 -17.97 -5.75 20.66
N LYS A 661 -17.86 -6.81 21.47
CA LYS A 661 -17.84 -6.71 22.95
C LYS A 661 -16.76 -5.75 23.45
N LYS A 662 -15.54 -5.83 22.90
CA LYS A 662 -14.44 -4.93 23.26
C LYS A 662 -14.74 -3.49 22.89
N GLN A 663 -15.37 -3.26 21.73
CA GLN A 663 -15.78 -1.90 21.31
C GLN A 663 -16.84 -1.32 22.26
N ILE A 664 -17.82 -2.13 22.68
CA ILE A 664 -18.84 -1.72 23.65
C ILE A 664 -18.17 -1.29 24.99
N VAL A 665 -17.27 -2.12 25.50
CA VAL A 665 -16.52 -1.79 26.73
C VAL A 665 -15.73 -0.50 26.58
N ALA A 666 -14.96 -0.37 25.49
CA ALA A 666 -14.14 0.81 25.23
C ALA A 666 -14.98 2.10 25.11
N THR A 667 -16.16 2.04 24.48
CA THR A 667 -17.06 3.19 24.37
C THR A 667 -17.50 3.67 25.76
N PHE A 668 -17.93 2.75 26.62
CA PHE A 668 -18.36 3.12 27.98
C PHE A 668 -17.21 3.59 28.87
N GLU A 669 -16.04 2.94 28.80
CA GLU A 669 -14.85 3.40 29.52
C GLU A 669 -14.47 4.83 29.14
N ASN A 670 -14.52 5.16 27.85
CA ASN A 670 -14.21 6.50 27.37
C ASN A 670 -15.19 7.56 27.86
N GLU A 671 -16.50 7.28 27.79
CA GLU A 671 -17.50 8.26 28.22
C GLU A 671 -17.47 8.47 29.77
N VAL A 672 -17.30 7.41 30.54
CA VAL A 672 -17.13 7.51 31.99
C VAL A 672 -15.87 8.33 32.33
N ARG A 673 -14.76 8.07 31.63
CA ARG A 673 -13.50 8.79 31.84
C ARG A 673 -13.58 10.28 31.46
N LYS A 674 -14.23 10.61 30.34
CA LYS A 674 -14.45 12.00 29.92
C LYS A 674 -15.22 12.77 30.97
N ASN A 675 -16.35 12.22 31.42
CA ASN A 675 -17.18 12.82 32.45
C ASN A 675 -16.41 13.03 33.76
N GLU A 676 -15.59 12.04 34.18
CA GLU A 676 -14.78 12.16 35.40
C GLU A 676 -13.70 13.25 35.28
N ILE A 677 -13.08 13.40 34.13
CA ILE A 677 -12.12 14.47 33.87
C ILE A 677 -12.79 15.82 33.95
N GLU A 678 -13.95 16.01 33.30
CA GLU A 678 -14.73 17.24 33.33
C GLU A 678 -15.18 17.58 34.77
N ARG A 679 -15.65 16.58 35.53
CA ARG A 679 -16.03 16.74 36.92
C ARG A 679 -14.89 17.26 37.78
N LYS A 680 -13.70 16.65 37.64
CA LYS A 680 -12.47 17.05 38.38
C LYS A 680 -11.99 18.44 38.00
N ILE A 681 -12.11 18.83 36.75
CA ILE A 681 -11.76 20.18 36.29
C ILE A 681 -12.70 21.20 36.94
N THR A 682 -14.01 20.95 36.91
CA THR A 682 -14.99 21.84 37.54
C THR A 682 -14.79 21.95 39.05
N GLU A 683 -14.53 20.79 39.69
CA GLU A 683 -14.23 20.75 41.14
C GLU A 683 -12.95 21.55 41.49
N ALA A 684 -11.91 21.44 40.65
CA ALA A 684 -10.70 22.22 40.84
C ALA A 684 -10.92 23.75 40.73
N HIS A 685 -11.75 24.18 39.78
CA HIS A 685 -12.12 25.59 39.64
C HIS A 685 -12.95 26.09 40.82
N ILE A 686 -13.91 25.28 41.32
CA ILE A 686 -14.70 25.63 42.52
C ILE A 686 -13.76 25.80 43.72
N LYS A 687 -12.80 24.88 43.92
CA LYS A 687 -11.83 24.95 45.01
C LYS A 687 -10.92 26.16 44.92
N GLU A 688 -10.44 26.47 43.71
CA GLU A 688 -9.56 27.62 43.50
C GLU A 688 -10.29 28.94 43.78
N GLU A 689 -11.50 29.11 43.27
CA GLU A 689 -12.35 30.29 43.48
C GLU A 689 -12.61 30.56 44.96
N LEU A 690 -12.99 29.51 45.72
CA LEU A 690 -13.31 29.62 47.12
C LEU A 690 -12.08 29.72 48.01
N GLN A 691 -10.94 29.15 47.60
CA GLN A 691 -9.65 29.40 48.28
C GLN A 691 -9.17 30.83 48.16
N GLN A 692 -9.43 31.51 47.06
CA GLN A 692 -9.17 32.93 46.91
C GLN A 692 -10.05 33.76 47.86
N GLN A 693 -11.33 33.44 47.97
CA GLN A 693 -12.24 34.08 48.90
C GLN A 693 -11.82 33.86 50.37
N LEU A 694 -11.35 32.65 50.73
CA LEU A 694 -10.87 32.33 52.06
C LEU A 694 -9.63 33.14 52.47
N LYS A 695 -8.78 33.54 51.52
CA LYS A 695 -7.60 34.39 51.76
C LYS A 695 -7.95 35.86 52.06
N GLU A 696 -9.10 36.33 51.56
CA GLU A 696 -9.57 37.70 51.68
C GLU A 696 -10.37 37.95 52.96
N VAL A 697 -10.78 36.89 53.71
CA VAL A 697 -11.64 36.94 54.88
C VAL A 697 -10.88 36.58 56.15
N ASN A 698 -10.96 37.42 57.17
CA ASN A 698 -10.31 37.18 58.47
C ASN A 698 -11.29 36.68 59.57
N ASP A 699 -12.59 36.83 59.35
CA ASP A 699 -13.62 36.44 60.34
C ASP A 699 -13.93 34.94 60.29
N LYS A 700 -13.95 34.27 61.45
CA LYS A 700 -14.15 32.83 61.53
C LYS A 700 -15.55 32.39 61.06
N GLU A 701 -16.62 33.12 61.38
CA GLU A 701 -17.97 32.79 60.96
C GLU A 701 -18.17 32.87 59.44
N GLN A 702 -17.48 33.80 58.81
CA GLN A 702 -17.50 33.95 57.35
C GLN A 702 -16.64 32.83 56.68
N LYS A 703 -15.56 32.36 57.30
CA LYS A 703 -14.78 31.23 56.81
C LYS A 703 -15.56 29.93 56.84
N ASP A 704 -16.32 29.70 57.94
CA ASP A 704 -17.17 28.51 58.07
C ASP A 704 -18.27 28.48 57.00
N LYS A 705 -18.87 29.65 56.69
CA LYS A 705 -19.87 29.78 55.59
C LYS A 705 -19.29 29.52 54.20
N ILE A 706 -18.08 29.96 53.95
CA ILE A 706 -17.38 29.67 52.68
C ILE A 706 -17.06 28.20 52.57
N GLN A 707 -16.71 27.53 53.66
CA GLN A 707 -16.47 26.10 53.69
C GLN A 707 -17.75 25.28 53.43
N GLU A 708 -18.87 25.66 54.02
CA GLU A 708 -20.19 25.07 53.74
C GLU A 708 -20.62 25.27 52.27
N ASP A 709 -20.34 26.47 51.69
CA ASP A 709 -20.59 26.73 50.26
C ASP A 709 -19.73 25.85 49.34
N LEU A 710 -18.47 25.61 49.73
CA LEU A 710 -17.57 24.69 49.00
C LEU A 710 -18.15 23.26 48.96
N GLU A 711 -18.53 22.72 50.10
CA GLU A 711 -19.08 21.38 50.19
C GLU A 711 -20.37 21.25 49.37
N ARG A 712 -21.28 22.22 49.50
CA ARG A 712 -22.51 22.28 48.72
C ARG A 712 -22.25 22.33 47.20
N ARG A 713 -21.36 23.19 46.73
CA ARG A 713 -21.02 23.34 45.31
C ARG A 713 -20.32 22.09 44.74
N ILE A 714 -19.52 21.40 45.55
CA ILE A 714 -18.93 20.10 45.16
C ILE A 714 -20.01 19.02 45.04
N GLU A 715 -20.96 18.95 45.97
CA GLU A 715 -22.10 18.02 45.87
C GLU A 715 -22.98 18.31 44.65
N GLU A 716 -23.31 19.58 44.39
CA GLU A 716 -24.03 20.00 43.20
C GLU A 716 -23.29 19.61 41.89
N ASN A 717 -21.96 19.82 41.86
CA ASN A 717 -21.12 19.40 40.74
C ASN A 717 -21.16 17.89 40.50
N ASN A 718 -21.07 17.10 41.56
CA ASN A 718 -21.16 15.64 41.49
C ASN A 718 -22.50 15.17 40.94
N LEU A 719 -23.60 15.80 41.37
CA LEU A 719 -24.95 15.48 40.91
C LEU A 719 -25.13 15.82 39.41
N ILE A 720 -24.69 17.01 38.98
CA ILE A 720 -24.75 17.45 37.57
C ILE A 720 -23.98 16.49 36.68
N HIS A 721 -22.77 16.09 37.06
CA HIS A 721 -21.95 15.17 36.28
C HIS A 721 -22.49 13.73 36.28
N LYS A 722 -23.16 13.30 37.36
CA LYS A 722 -23.87 12.01 37.42
C LYS A 722 -25.04 11.98 36.43
N GLU A 723 -25.87 13.03 36.42
CA GLU A 723 -26.99 13.15 35.47
C GLU A 723 -26.51 13.26 34.01
N LYS A 724 -25.47 14.05 33.77
CA LYS A 724 -24.84 14.19 32.46
C LYS A 724 -24.29 12.85 31.95
N LEU A 725 -23.61 12.09 32.79
CA LEU A 725 -23.11 10.75 32.45
C LEU A 725 -24.23 9.78 32.09
N GLU A 726 -25.30 9.75 32.90
CA GLU A 726 -26.47 8.92 32.62
C GLU A 726 -27.07 9.22 31.25
N GLN A 727 -27.27 10.50 30.91
CA GLN A 727 -27.81 10.92 29.64
C GLN A 727 -26.89 10.58 28.46
N THR A 728 -25.58 10.74 28.63
CA THR A 728 -24.60 10.41 27.61
C THR A 728 -24.59 8.92 27.34
N LEU A 729 -24.56 8.09 28.40
CA LEU A 729 -24.57 6.62 28.25
C LEU A 729 -25.86 6.11 27.61
N LYS A 730 -27.02 6.72 27.91
CA LYS A 730 -28.28 6.40 27.23
C LYS A 730 -28.19 6.67 25.73
N LYS A 731 -27.73 7.84 25.33
CA LYS A 731 -27.55 8.19 23.91
C LYS A 731 -26.58 7.25 23.19
N GLU A 732 -25.49 6.87 23.83
CA GLU A 732 -24.52 5.93 23.25
C GLU A 732 -25.12 4.54 23.06
N VAL A 733 -25.89 4.04 24.05
CA VAL A 733 -26.59 2.75 23.95
C VAL A 733 -27.62 2.75 22.81
N GLU A 734 -28.34 3.84 22.63
CA GLU A 734 -29.33 3.99 21.55
C GLU A 734 -28.71 4.00 20.15
N LYS A 735 -27.50 4.54 19.98
CA LYS A 735 -26.76 4.58 18.71
C LYS A 735 -25.99 3.30 18.39
N MET A 736 -25.65 2.49 19.39
CA MET A 736 -24.81 1.29 19.19
C MET A 736 -25.38 0.28 18.20
N PRO A 737 -26.69 -0.06 18.20
CA PRO A 737 -27.25 -1.00 17.25
C PRO A 737 -27.03 -0.58 15.80
N GLU A 738 -27.33 0.68 15.47
CA GLU A 738 -27.14 1.25 14.13
C GLU A 738 -25.67 1.16 13.70
N LYS A 739 -24.75 1.62 14.54
CA LYS A 739 -23.30 1.58 14.28
C LYS A 739 -22.78 0.16 14.02
N PHE A 740 -23.21 -0.82 14.79
CA PHE A 740 -22.73 -2.18 14.63
C PHE A 740 -23.37 -2.89 13.43
N ILE A 741 -24.63 -2.61 13.13
CA ILE A 741 -25.28 -3.09 11.90
C ILE A 741 -24.53 -2.55 10.69
N GLU A 742 -24.30 -1.24 10.63
CA GLU A 742 -23.55 -0.62 9.53
C GLU A 742 -22.17 -1.28 9.33
N GLN A 743 -21.41 -1.48 10.41
CA GLN A 743 -20.10 -2.14 10.34
C GLN A 743 -20.17 -3.58 9.83
N VAL A 744 -21.19 -4.34 10.25
CA VAL A 744 -21.34 -5.74 9.82
C VAL A 744 -21.82 -5.81 8.37
N GLU A 745 -22.74 -4.94 7.96
CA GLU A 745 -23.22 -4.87 6.58
C GLU A 745 -22.14 -4.40 5.61
N ILE A 746 -21.36 -3.36 5.93
CA ILE A 746 -20.20 -2.94 5.11
C ILE A 746 -19.23 -4.12 4.93
N LYS A 747 -18.93 -4.83 6.01
CA LYS A 747 -18.04 -5.99 5.93
C LYS A 747 -18.64 -7.12 5.07
N ARG A 748 -19.95 -7.34 5.14
CA ARG A 748 -20.65 -8.31 4.31
C ARG A 748 -20.56 -7.93 2.83
N VAL A 749 -20.87 -6.67 2.50
CA VAL A 749 -20.78 -6.17 1.12
C VAL A 749 -19.33 -6.24 0.61
N GLU A 750 -18.34 -5.92 1.44
CA GLU A 750 -16.92 -6.04 1.06
C GLU A 750 -16.50 -7.50 0.80
N GLN A 751 -17.01 -8.46 1.57
CA GLN A 751 -16.77 -9.90 1.31
C GLN A 751 -17.45 -10.36 0.02
N LEU A 752 -18.68 -9.92 -0.23
CA LEU A 752 -19.38 -10.21 -1.49
C LEU A 752 -18.63 -9.62 -2.68
N LYS A 753 -18.16 -8.39 -2.58
CA LYS A 753 -17.35 -7.71 -3.58
C LYS A 753 -16.05 -8.47 -3.86
N GLN A 754 -15.33 -8.91 -2.82
CA GLN A 754 -14.11 -9.71 -2.96
C GLN A 754 -14.39 -11.02 -3.70
N SER A 755 -15.42 -11.74 -3.28
CA SER A 755 -15.83 -13.01 -3.94
C SER A 755 -16.18 -12.78 -5.40
N ALA A 756 -16.95 -11.73 -5.68
CA ALA A 756 -17.33 -11.35 -7.04
C ALA A 756 -16.12 -10.97 -7.90
N GLN A 757 -15.15 -10.24 -7.34
CA GLN A 757 -13.91 -9.92 -8.04
C GLN A 757 -13.10 -11.19 -8.40
N ASP A 758 -13.07 -12.18 -7.52
CA ASP A 758 -12.37 -13.44 -7.77
C ASP A 758 -13.07 -14.25 -8.87
N GLU A 759 -14.39 -14.25 -8.89
CA GLU A 759 -15.17 -14.87 -9.97
C GLU A 759 -14.96 -14.17 -11.32
N ILE A 760 -14.94 -12.84 -11.35
CA ILE A 760 -14.61 -12.06 -12.56
C ILE A 760 -13.20 -12.42 -13.05
N ARG A 761 -12.22 -12.50 -12.16
CA ARG A 761 -10.84 -12.90 -12.50
C ARG A 761 -10.80 -14.31 -13.08
N ASP A 762 -11.62 -15.24 -12.57
CA ASP A 762 -11.71 -16.59 -13.10
C ASP A 762 -12.21 -16.63 -14.56
N HIS A 763 -13.20 -15.81 -14.91
CA HIS A 763 -13.68 -15.65 -16.29
C HIS A 763 -12.61 -15.00 -17.19
N LEU A 764 -11.98 -13.92 -16.71
CA LEU A 764 -10.91 -13.25 -17.46
C LEU A 764 -9.69 -14.16 -17.66
N ARG A 765 -9.30 -14.99 -16.68
CA ARG A 765 -8.24 -16.00 -16.83
C ARG A 765 -8.62 -17.06 -17.85
N GLY A 766 -9.90 -17.46 -17.86
CA GLY A 766 -10.43 -18.39 -18.89
C GLY A 766 -10.25 -17.84 -20.31
N PHE A 767 -10.49 -16.55 -20.52
CA PHE A 767 -10.17 -15.84 -21.77
C PHE A 767 -8.65 -15.77 -22.00
N ALA A 768 -7.89 -15.25 -21.04
CA ALA A 768 -6.46 -15.03 -21.18
C ALA A 768 -5.66 -16.31 -21.51
N ARG A 769 -6.15 -17.45 -21.05
CA ARG A 769 -5.64 -18.80 -21.39
C ARG A 769 -5.54 -19.03 -22.90
N THR A 770 -6.38 -18.40 -23.71
CA THR A 770 -6.40 -18.56 -25.17
C THR A 770 -5.32 -17.76 -25.89
N ILE A 771 -4.81 -16.71 -25.25
CA ILE A 771 -3.88 -15.73 -25.84
C ILE A 771 -2.60 -16.40 -26.38
N PRO A 772 -1.88 -17.30 -25.67
CA PRO A 772 -0.68 -17.93 -26.18
C PRO A 772 -0.91 -18.70 -27.49
N SER A 773 -2.08 -19.35 -27.61
CA SER A 773 -2.47 -20.06 -28.84
C SER A 773 -2.65 -19.11 -30.03
N PHE A 774 -3.28 -17.96 -29.80
CA PHE A 774 -3.42 -16.93 -30.84
C PHE A 774 -2.06 -16.34 -31.24
N ILE A 775 -1.17 -16.01 -30.25
CA ILE A 775 0.17 -15.52 -30.54
C ILE A 775 0.98 -16.56 -31.34
N MET A 776 0.87 -17.83 -30.99
CA MET A 776 1.54 -18.92 -31.69
C MET A 776 1.07 -19.06 -33.13
N ALA A 777 -0.26 -18.96 -33.36
CA ALA A 777 -0.90 -19.16 -34.64
C ALA A 777 -0.75 -17.95 -35.58
N TYR A 778 -0.90 -16.71 -35.04
CA TYR A 778 -1.07 -15.51 -35.86
C TYR A 778 -0.10 -14.38 -35.48
N GLY A 779 0.58 -14.43 -34.30
CA GLY A 779 1.36 -13.32 -33.79
C GLY A 779 2.71 -13.12 -34.45
N ASP A 780 3.03 -11.86 -34.71
CA ASP A 780 4.36 -11.36 -35.12
C ASP A 780 4.83 -10.24 -34.17
N LYS A 781 6.01 -9.66 -34.45
CA LYS A 781 6.63 -8.61 -33.60
C LYS A 781 5.82 -7.31 -33.49
N SER A 782 4.83 -7.08 -34.36
CA SER A 782 3.98 -5.89 -34.35
C SER A 782 2.70 -6.09 -33.52
N LEU A 783 2.46 -7.30 -33.01
CA LEU A 783 1.27 -7.63 -32.23
C LEU A 783 1.28 -6.92 -30.89
N THR A 784 0.17 -6.29 -30.56
CA THR A 784 -0.11 -5.59 -29.31
C THR A 784 -1.54 -5.83 -28.88
N LEU A 785 -1.93 -5.44 -27.67
CA LEU A 785 -3.33 -5.48 -27.24
C LEU A 785 -4.26 -4.66 -28.14
N ASP A 786 -3.77 -3.52 -28.66
CA ASP A 786 -4.56 -2.58 -29.46
C ASP A 786 -4.92 -3.11 -30.85
N ASN A 787 -4.07 -3.96 -31.43
CA ASN A 787 -4.29 -4.57 -32.73
C ASN A 787 -4.54 -6.07 -32.68
N PHE A 788 -4.68 -6.63 -31.49
CA PHE A 788 -4.88 -8.07 -31.28
C PHE A 788 -6.07 -8.63 -32.09
N ASP A 789 -7.15 -7.86 -32.12
CA ASP A 789 -8.38 -8.16 -32.82
C ASP A 789 -8.27 -8.08 -34.37
N THR A 790 -7.19 -7.53 -34.90
CA THR A 790 -6.95 -7.49 -36.34
C THR A 790 -6.08 -8.66 -36.84
N PHE A 791 -5.38 -9.35 -35.95
CA PHE A 791 -4.50 -10.48 -36.28
C PHE A 791 -5.24 -11.79 -36.32
N VAL A 792 -6.34 -11.94 -35.56
CA VAL A 792 -7.08 -13.19 -35.42
C VAL A 792 -8.35 -13.10 -36.27
N PRO A 793 -8.61 -14.09 -37.16
CA PRO A 793 -9.88 -14.17 -37.91
C PRO A 793 -11.09 -14.25 -36.96
N GLU A 794 -12.15 -13.49 -37.22
CA GLU A 794 -13.31 -13.35 -36.35
C GLU A 794 -13.96 -14.70 -35.97
N HIS A 795 -14.09 -15.59 -36.96
CA HIS A 795 -14.68 -16.90 -36.71
C HIS A 795 -13.80 -17.78 -35.81
N VAL A 796 -12.48 -17.71 -35.96
CA VAL A 796 -11.51 -18.43 -35.08
C VAL A 796 -11.54 -17.84 -33.68
N PHE A 797 -11.61 -16.50 -33.58
CA PHE A 797 -11.70 -15.81 -32.29
C PHE A 797 -12.92 -16.27 -31.50
N TYR A 798 -14.10 -16.28 -32.17
CA TYR A 798 -15.35 -16.74 -31.55
C TYR A 798 -15.31 -18.23 -31.18
N GLU A 799 -14.82 -19.08 -32.09
CA GLU A 799 -14.71 -20.54 -31.84
C GLU A 799 -13.88 -20.83 -30.56
N VAL A 800 -12.81 -20.09 -30.35
CA VAL A 800 -11.85 -20.33 -29.25
C VAL A 800 -12.28 -19.67 -27.96
N THR A 801 -12.78 -18.43 -27.98
CA THR A 801 -13.06 -17.63 -26.80
C THR A 801 -14.53 -17.67 -26.34
N GLY A 802 -15.47 -17.94 -27.23
CA GLY A 802 -16.91 -17.87 -26.98
C GLY A 802 -17.53 -16.48 -27.13
N ILE A 803 -16.72 -15.42 -27.28
CA ILE A 803 -17.18 -14.04 -27.46
C ILE A 803 -16.79 -13.49 -28.83
N THR A 804 -17.50 -12.48 -29.29
CA THR A 804 -17.18 -11.78 -30.55
C THR A 804 -16.01 -10.80 -30.38
N ILE A 805 -15.39 -10.41 -31.50
CA ILE A 805 -14.35 -9.38 -31.50
C ILE A 805 -14.88 -8.02 -30.98
N ASP A 806 -16.14 -7.68 -31.25
CA ASP A 806 -16.74 -6.43 -30.75
C ASP A 806 -16.98 -6.49 -29.25
N GLN A 807 -17.37 -7.63 -28.71
CA GLN A 807 -17.46 -7.85 -27.25
C GLN A 807 -16.08 -7.72 -26.58
N PHE A 808 -15.03 -8.29 -27.20
CA PHE A 808 -13.66 -8.12 -26.71
C PHE A 808 -13.20 -6.65 -26.73
N ARG A 809 -13.49 -5.91 -27.82
CA ARG A 809 -13.21 -4.47 -27.90
C ARG A 809 -13.92 -3.71 -26.80
N TYR A 810 -15.17 -4.06 -26.49
CA TYR A 810 -15.93 -3.44 -25.42
C TYR A 810 -15.30 -3.66 -24.04
N LEU A 811 -14.81 -4.86 -23.74
CA LEU A 811 -14.07 -5.15 -22.49
C LEU A 811 -12.72 -4.40 -22.45
N ARG A 812 -12.04 -4.26 -23.60
CA ARG A 812 -10.73 -3.59 -23.71
C ARG A 812 -10.84 -2.07 -23.65
N ASP A 813 -11.71 -1.48 -24.48
CA ASP A 813 -11.75 -0.05 -24.76
C ASP A 813 -12.91 0.67 -24.05
N GLY A 814 -13.92 -0.07 -23.60
CA GLY A 814 -15.13 0.47 -22.99
C GLY A 814 -16.18 0.97 -23.99
N GLY A 815 -17.19 1.67 -23.45
CA GLY A 815 -18.30 2.27 -24.19
C GLY A 815 -18.93 3.43 -23.42
N GLN A 816 -20.22 3.71 -23.68
CA GLN A 816 -20.91 4.85 -23.04
C GLN A 816 -21.19 4.64 -21.55
N ASP A 817 -21.35 3.40 -21.14
CA ASP A 817 -21.78 2.95 -19.80
C ASP A 817 -20.73 2.10 -19.05
N PHE A 818 -19.56 1.93 -19.64
CA PHE A 818 -18.46 1.19 -19.07
C PHE A 818 -17.12 1.76 -19.51
N ALA A 819 -16.23 2.04 -18.57
CA ALA A 819 -14.92 2.65 -18.86
C ALA A 819 -13.94 1.73 -19.61
N GLY A 820 -14.19 0.42 -19.65
CA GLY A 820 -13.28 -0.54 -20.24
C GLY A 820 -12.02 -0.76 -19.39
N HIS A 821 -10.91 -0.95 -20.10
CA HIS A 821 -9.57 -1.08 -19.50
C HIS A 821 -9.43 -2.26 -18.54
N LEU A 822 -10.09 -3.41 -18.84
CA LEU A 822 -9.96 -4.61 -18.02
C LEU A 822 -8.60 -5.30 -18.16
N PHE A 823 -7.78 -4.88 -19.12
CA PHE A 823 -6.45 -5.44 -19.36
C PHE A 823 -5.37 -4.39 -19.11
N ASP A 824 -4.34 -4.73 -18.31
CA ASP A 824 -3.13 -3.92 -18.20
C ASP A 824 -2.37 -3.92 -19.51
N ARG A 825 -2.55 -2.86 -20.30
CA ARG A 825 -1.98 -2.70 -21.66
C ARG A 825 -0.46 -2.88 -21.67
N ALA A 826 0.23 -2.33 -20.68
CA ALA A 826 1.68 -2.38 -20.65
C ALA A 826 2.17 -3.82 -20.38
N THR A 827 1.61 -4.48 -19.39
CA THR A 827 1.93 -5.88 -19.04
C THR A 827 1.55 -6.83 -20.16
N PHE A 828 0.39 -6.61 -20.78
CA PHE A 828 -0.10 -7.44 -21.89
C PHE A 828 0.86 -7.37 -23.10
N ASN A 829 1.23 -6.16 -23.52
CA ASN A 829 2.14 -5.96 -24.65
C ASN A 829 3.53 -6.55 -24.40
N GLU A 830 4.07 -6.33 -23.19
CA GLU A 830 5.39 -6.87 -22.84
C GLU A 830 5.36 -8.40 -22.77
N ALA A 831 4.25 -9.00 -22.28
CA ALA A 831 4.08 -10.45 -22.22
C ALA A 831 4.00 -11.07 -23.63
N ILE A 832 3.34 -10.40 -24.60
CA ILE A 832 3.36 -10.80 -26.02
C ILE A 832 4.79 -10.82 -26.54
N GLN A 833 5.55 -9.75 -26.31
CA GLN A 833 6.94 -9.65 -26.80
C GLN A 833 7.84 -10.73 -26.16
N GLU A 834 7.64 -10.99 -24.86
CA GLU A 834 8.39 -12.04 -24.16
C GLU A 834 8.04 -13.44 -24.69
N PHE A 835 6.76 -13.70 -24.99
CA PHE A 835 6.35 -14.96 -25.65
C PHE A 835 6.97 -15.10 -27.04
N LEU A 836 6.93 -14.04 -27.87
CA LEU A 836 7.51 -14.07 -29.21
C LEU A 836 9.03 -14.27 -29.16
N ARG A 837 9.71 -13.66 -28.17
CA ARG A 837 11.14 -13.89 -27.93
C ARG A 837 11.43 -15.36 -27.58
N LYS A 838 10.63 -15.94 -26.67
CA LYS A 838 10.72 -17.37 -26.31
C LYS A 838 10.40 -18.27 -27.51
N LYS A 839 9.39 -17.91 -28.32
CA LYS A 839 9.08 -18.62 -29.57
C LYS A 839 10.29 -18.64 -30.51
N GLU A 840 11.01 -17.53 -30.68
CA GLU A 840 12.23 -17.47 -31.51
C GLU A 840 13.39 -18.29 -30.90
N GLU A 841 13.60 -18.20 -29.58
CA GLU A 841 14.63 -18.98 -28.87
C GLU A 841 14.44 -20.47 -28.99
N LEU A 842 13.17 -20.94 -28.91
CA LEU A 842 12.79 -22.36 -28.89
C LEU A 842 12.37 -22.93 -30.26
N ALA A 843 12.40 -22.10 -31.31
CA ALA A 843 11.93 -22.48 -32.66
C ALA A 843 12.84 -23.51 -33.36
N ASP A 844 14.13 -23.61 -32.98
CA ASP A 844 15.05 -24.60 -33.58
C ASP A 844 14.91 -25.96 -32.88
N TYR A 845 13.99 -26.78 -33.37
CA TYR A 845 13.75 -28.11 -32.81
C TYR A 845 14.86 -29.14 -33.08
N PHE A 846 15.86 -28.82 -33.91
CA PHE A 846 17.07 -29.63 -34.09
C PHE A 846 18.00 -29.54 -32.86
N LYS A 847 17.95 -28.44 -32.13
CA LYS A 847 18.73 -28.28 -30.87
C LYS A 847 18.07 -29.08 -29.74
N ASP A 848 18.90 -29.68 -28.91
CA ASP A 848 18.44 -30.39 -27.73
C ASP A 848 18.26 -29.39 -26.58
N GLN A 849 17.03 -28.83 -26.44
CA GLN A 849 16.67 -27.85 -25.43
C GLN A 849 15.79 -28.51 -24.36
N LYS A 850 15.99 -28.08 -23.07
CA LYS A 850 15.22 -28.63 -21.96
C LYS A 850 13.76 -28.14 -21.96
N GLU A 851 13.52 -26.92 -22.42
CA GLU A 851 12.20 -26.27 -22.50
C GLU A 851 11.62 -26.41 -23.90
N ASP A 852 10.27 -26.33 -23.94
CA ASP A 852 9.51 -26.30 -25.18
C ASP A 852 8.55 -25.13 -25.19
N ILE A 853 8.31 -24.48 -26.32
CA ILE A 853 7.35 -23.35 -26.41
C ILE A 853 5.95 -23.76 -26.00
N PHE A 854 5.57 -25.05 -26.18
CA PHE A 854 4.27 -25.54 -25.76
C PHE A 854 4.10 -25.72 -24.27
N ASP A 855 5.17 -25.66 -23.48
CA ASP A 855 5.10 -25.58 -22.00
C ASP A 855 4.47 -24.26 -21.54
N TYR A 856 4.50 -23.21 -22.36
CA TYR A 856 3.90 -21.90 -22.13
C TYR A 856 2.48 -21.73 -22.69
N ILE A 857 1.92 -22.79 -23.31
CA ILE A 857 0.58 -22.78 -23.88
C ILE A 857 -0.31 -23.73 -23.07
N PRO A 858 -1.17 -23.18 -22.19
CA PRO A 858 -2.04 -24.03 -21.36
C PRO A 858 -3.07 -24.78 -22.17
N PRO A 859 -3.51 -25.97 -21.74
CA PRO A 859 -4.55 -26.75 -22.42
C PRO A 859 -5.85 -25.96 -22.52
N GLN A 860 -6.46 -25.84 -23.70
CA GLN A 860 -7.69 -25.07 -23.94
C GLN A 860 -8.95 -25.91 -23.69
N LYS A 861 -9.12 -26.96 -24.50
CA LYS A 861 -10.20 -27.92 -24.42
C LYS A 861 -9.60 -29.34 -24.50
N THR A 862 -10.38 -30.37 -24.26
CA THR A 862 -9.91 -31.77 -24.27
C THR A 862 -9.16 -32.15 -25.55
N ASN A 863 -9.54 -31.59 -26.68
CA ASN A 863 -8.91 -31.81 -27.99
C ASN A 863 -7.72 -30.91 -28.31
N GLN A 864 -7.42 -29.91 -27.45
CA GLN A 864 -6.31 -29.00 -27.64
C GLN A 864 -5.24 -29.15 -26.54
N ILE A 865 -5.08 -30.34 -26.02
CA ILE A 865 -4.00 -30.69 -25.09
C ILE A 865 -2.79 -31.09 -25.93
N PHE A 866 -1.69 -30.39 -25.79
CA PHE A 866 -0.44 -30.70 -26.48
C PHE A 866 0.29 -31.85 -25.80
N THR A 867 0.78 -32.81 -26.57
CA THR A 867 1.57 -33.91 -26.02
C THR A 867 2.96 -33.41 -25.67
N PRO A 868 3.42 -33.57 -24.42
CA PRO A 868 4.76 -33.10 -24.02
C PRO A 868 5.87 -33.73 -24.88
N LYS A 869 6.91 -32.93 -25.20
CA LYS A 869 8.08 -33.32 -26.01
C LYS A 869 8.70 -34.64 -25.58
N ARG A 870 8.82 -34.91 -24.27
CA ARG A 870 9.37 -36.16 -23.73
C ARG A 870 8.54 -37.40 -24.13
N VAL A 871 7.20 -37.23 -24.24
CA VAL A 871 6.30 -38.30 -24.61
C VAL A 871 6.37 -38.55 -26.11
N VAL A 872 6.39 -37.46 -26.89
CA VAL A 872 6.58 -37.54 -28.35
C VAL A 872 7.92 -38.25 -28.69
N LYS A 873 9.00 -37.85 -28.04
CA LYS A 873 10.32 -38.49 -28.24
C LYS A 873 10.25 -40.01 -27.97
N ARG A 874 9.63 -40.41 -26.87
CA ARG A 874 9.46 -41.82 -26.52
C ARG A 874 8.61 -42.57 -27.56
N MET A 875 7.54 -41.95 -28.06
CA MET A 875 6.71 -42.57 -29.13
C MET A 875 7.51 -42.82 -30.39
N VAL A 876 8.37 -41.89 -30.78
CA VAL A 876 9.22 -42.03 -31.96
C VAL A 876 10.37 -43.03 -31.70
N ASP A 877 10.93 -43.09 -30.49
CA ASP A 877 11.90 -44.10 -30.07
C ASP A 877 11.29 -45.53 -30.14
N ASP A 878 10.05 -45.70 -29.69
CA ASP A 878 9.33 -46.97 -29.75
C ASP A 878 9.05 -47.37 -31.24
N LEU A 879 8.66 -46.38 -32.07
CA LEU A 879 8.48 -46.62 -33.51
C LEU A 879 9.77 -47.12 -34.19
N GLU A 880 10.90 -46.49 -33.92
CA GLU A 880 12.23 -46.88 -34.45
C GLU A 880 12.68 -48.26 -33.95
N LYS A 881 12.41 -48.57 -32.68
CA LYS A 881 12.72 -49.86 -32.06
C LYS A 881 11.91 -51.00 -32.67
N GLU A 882 10.63 -50.78 -32.98
CA GLU A 882 9.75 -51.74 -33.61
C GLU A 882 10.05 -51.93 -35.10
N ASN A 883 10.63 -50.91 -35.73
CA ASN A 883 10.95 -50.86 -37.16
C ASN A 883 12.38 -50.38 -37.38
N PRO A 884 13.40 -51.21 -37.10
CA PRO A 884 14.82 -50.80 -37.23
C PRO A 884 15.14 -50.33 -38.64
N GLY A 885 15.76 -49.14 -38.75
CA GLY A 885 16.15 -48.52 -40.03
C GLY A 885 15.01 -47.80 -40.75
N ILE A 886 13.86 -47.63 -40.15
CA ILE A 886 12.71 -46.98 -40.76
C ILE A 886 12.98 -45.54 -41.21
N PHE A 887 13.92 -44.86 -40.56
CA PHE A 887 14.33 -43.51 -40.88
C PHE A 887 15.44 -43.41 -41.91
N ASP A 888 16.05 -44.55 -42.30
CA ASP A 888 17.12 -44.60 -43.33
C ASP A 888 16.57 -44.71 -44.76
N ASP A 889 15.28 -45.03 -44.92
CA ASP A 889 14.65 -45.20 -46.24
C ASP A 889 14.12 -43.82 -46.73
N PRO A 890 14.68 -43.30 -47.89
CA PRO A 890 14.24 -42.01 -48.45
C PRO A 890 12.87 -42.01 -49.07
N PHE A 891 12.22 -43.19 -49.23
CA PHE A 891 10.89 -43.33 -49.79
C PHE A 891 9.83 -43.67 -48.74
N LYS A 892 10.24 -43.83 -47.48
CA LYS A 892 9.28 -44.09 -46.38
C LYS A 892 8.53 -42.84 -46.00
N THR A 893 7.22 -42.96 -45.91
CA THR A 893 6.33 -41.84 -45.55
C THR A 893 5.77 -42.00 -44.15
N PHE A 894 5.50 -40.89 -43.48
CA PHE A 894 4.97 -40.79 -42.13
C PHE A 894 3.83 -39.79 -42.10
N ILE A 895 2.75 -40.11 -41.40
CA ILE A 895 1.57 -39.26 -41.30
C ILE A 895 1.14 -39.08 -39.86
N ASP A 896 0.86 -37.84 -39.46
CA ASP A 896 0.13 -37.54 -38.26
C ASP A 896 -1.34 -37.28 -38.63
N LEU A 897 -2.22 -38.21 -38.31
CA LEU A 897 -3.62 -38.13 -38.65
C LEU A 897 -4.41 -37.11 -37.83
N TYR A 898 -3.81 -36.56 -36.77
CA TYR A 898 -4.46 -35.60 -35.91
C TYR A 898 -3.44 -34.70 -35.23
N MET A 899 -2.78 -33.87 -36.03
CA MET A 899 -1.77 -32.94 -35.53
C MET A 899 -2.35 -31.99 -34.49
N LYS A 900 -1.59 -31.69 -33.46
CA LYS A 900 -1.88 -30.68 -32.43
C LYS A 900 -0.80 -29.64 -32.41
N SER A 901 0.35 -29.92 -31.78
CA SER A 901 1.49 -28.99 -31.69
C SER A 901 2.42 -29.01 -32.90
N GLY A 902 2.43 -30.12 -33.68
CA GLY A 902 3.42 -30.39 -34.67
C GLY A 902 4.71 -31.06 -34.16
N LEU A 903 4.84 -31.23 -32.81
CA LEU A 903 6.01 -31.83 -32.17
C LEU A 903 6.31 -33.24 -32.68
N TYR A 904 5.26 -34.05 -32.98
CA TYR A 904 5.44 -35.39 -33.51
C TYR A 904 6.10 -35.33 -34.88
N ILE A 905 5.59 -34.51 -35.78
CA ILE A 905 6.21 -34.28 -37.12
C ILE A 905 7.62 -33.72 -36.97
N ALA A 906 7.85 -32.75 -36.09
CA ALA A 906 9.19 -32.16 -35.88
C ALA A 906 10.21 -33.21 -35.39
N GLU A 907 9.80 -34.16 -34.52
CA GLU A 907 10.68 -35.23 -34.07
C GLU A 907 10.95 -36.26 -35.21
N LEU A 908 9.94 -36.57 -36.02
CA LEU A 908 10.16 -37.40 -37.25
C LEU A 908 11.13 -36.71 -38.20
N VAL A 909 10.93 -35.43 -38.50
CA VAL A 909 11.85 -34.64 -39.34
C VAL A 909 13.26 -34.68 -38.80
N LYS A 910 13.44 -34.52 -37.47
CA LYS A 910 14.71 -34.57 -36.79
C LYS A 910 15.42 -35.93 -36.97
N ARG A 911 14.66 -37.04 -36.83
CA ARG A 911 15.23 -38.39 -37.02
C ARG A 911 15.60 -38.62 -38.46
N LEU A 912 14.75 -38.34 -39.41
CA LEU A 912 15.02 -38.43 -40.84
C LEU A 912 16.20 -37.59 -41.26
N TYR A 913 16.27 -36.33 -40.81
CA TYR A 913 17.36 -35.42 -41.16
C TYR A 913 18.73 -35.90 -40.68
N ASN A 914 18.76 -36.52 -39.51
CA ASN A 914 20.03 -37.03 -38.92
C ASN A 914 20.40 -38.45 -39.36
N SER A 915 19.51 -39.15 -40.06
CA SER A 915 19.73 -40.51 -40.55
C SER A 915 20.92 -40.60 -41.53
N GLU A 916 21.70 -41.65 -41.44
CA GLU A 916 22.85 -41.85 -42.33
C GLU A 916 22.36 -42.20 -43.75
N GLY A 917 21.27 -43.01 -43.87
CA GLY A 917 20.70 -43.36 -45.15
C GLY A 917 20.24 -42.14 -45.96
N LEU A 918 19.63 -41.16 -45.32
CA LEU A 918 19.23 -39.92 -45.99
C LEU A 918 20.39 -38.98 -46.26
N LYS A 919 21.44 -38.98 -45.43
CA LYS A 919 22.64 -38.20 -45.68
C LYS A 919 23.42 -38.70 -46.88
N ASP A 920 23.41 -40.02 -47.12
CA ASP A 920 24.05 -40.63 -48.27
C ASP A 920 23.33 -40.27 -49.57
N VAL A 921 21.96 -40.26 -49.56
CA VAL A 921 21.14 -39.94 -50.75
C VAL A 921 21.07 -38.43 -50.98
N PHE A 922 20.93 -37.63 -49.92
CA PHE A 922 20.87 -36.18 -49.97
C PHE A 922 21.95 -35.54 -49.10
N PRO A 923 23.21 -35.47 -49.63
CA PRO A 923 24.30 -34.88 -48.86
C PRO A 923 24.08 -33.40 -48.49
N ASN A 924 23.37 -32.65 -49.38
CA ASN A 924 23.04 -31.28 -49.12
C ASN A 924 21.93 -31.19 -48.05
N SER A 925 22.20 -30.46 -46.98
CA SER A 925 21.31 -30.33 -45.85
C SER A 925 19.96 -29.65 -46.16
N GLU A 926 19.95 -28.66 -47.05
CA GLU A 926 18.74 -27.97 -47.48
C GLU A 926 17.87 -28.84 -48.40
N GLU A 927 18.51 -29.54 -49.37
CA GLU A 927 17.81 -30.49 -50.23
C GLU A 927 17.22 -31.65 -49.42
N ARG A 928 17.97 -32.18 -48.47
CA ARG A 928 17.53 -33.25 -47.58
C ARG A 928 16.31 -32.80 -46.76
N LEU A 929 16.35 -31.62 -46.15
CA LEU A 929 15.23 -31.10 -45.38
C LEU A 929 14.00 -30.84 -46.26
N LYS A 930 14.20 -30.26 -47.42
CA LYS A 930 13.14 -30.07 -48.43
C LYS A 930 12.50 -31.39 -48.84
N HIS A 931 13.31 -32.40 -49.14
CA HIS A 931 12.83 -33.75 -49.49
C HIS A 931 11.96 -34.36 -48.38
N ILE A 932 12.41 -34.26 -47.13
CA ILE A 932 11.67 -34.77 -45.95
C ILE A 932 10.32 -34.09 -45.83
N LEU A 933 10.28 -32.75 -45.86
CA LEU A 933 9.06 -32.00 -45.65
C LEU A 933 8.07 -32.04 -46.81
N GLU A 934 8.55 -32.25 -48.07
CA GLU A 934 7.72 -32.27 -49.25
C GLU A 934 7.31 -33.67 -49.69
N ASN A 935 8.01 -34.76 -49.22
CA ASN A 935 7.79 -36.11 -49.74
C ASN A 935 7.69 -37.19 -48.65
N GLN A 936 8.10 -36.96 -47.40
CA GLN A 936 8.13 -38.01 -46.39
C GLN A 936 7.20 -37.80 -45.21
N VAL A 937 6.87 -36.56 -44.84
CA VAL A 937 6.02 -36.27 -43.69
C VAL A 937 4.73 -35.59 -44.11
N TYR A 938 3.61 -36.05 -43.53
CA TYR A 938 2.26 -35.60 -43.82
C TYR A 938 1.49 -35.34 -42.53
N GLY A 939 0.49 -34.50 -42.56
CA GLY A 939 -0.33 -34.23 -41.34
C GLY A 939 -1.66 -33.61 -41.60
N PHE A 940 -2.64 -33.97 -40.79
CA PHE A 940 -3.97 -33.38 -40.74
C PHE A 940 -4.16 -32.57 -39.46
N ALA A 941 -4.65 -31.34 -39.57
CA ALA A 941 -4.99 -30.51 -38.47
C ALA A 941 -6.50 -30.28 -38.33
N PRO A 942 -7.09 -30.50 -37.17
CA PRO A 942 -8.56 -30.53 -36.99
C PRO A 942 -9.24 -29.16 -37.01
N SER A 943 -8.52 -28.08 -36.89
CA SER A 943 -9.02 -26.71 -36.90
C SER A 943 -7.97 -25.72 -37.43
N GLU A 944 -8.43 -24.55 -37.87
CA GLU A 944 -7.57 -23.52 -38.44
C GLU A 944 -6.48 -23.04 -37.47
N ILE A 945 -6.82 -22.82 -36.21
CA ILE A 945 -5.83 -22.40 -35.20
C ILE A 945 -4.76 -23.48 -35.01
N ILE A 946 -5.13 -24.75 -34.96
CA ILE A 946 -4.19 -25.86 -34.80
C ILE A 946 -3.33 -26.03 -36.07
N TYR A 947 -3.92 -25.85 -37.25
CA TYR A 947 -3.16 -25.85 -38.51
C TYR A 947 -2.08 -24.78 -38.50
N ASN A 948 -2.41 -23.56 -38.10
CA ASN A 948 -1.45 -22.45 -38.02
C ASN A 948 -0.39 -22.66 -36.91
N ILE A 949 -0.80 -23.14 -35.72
CA ILE A 949 0.15 -23.47 -34.64
C ILE A 949 1.16 -24.52 -35.11
N SER A 950 0.71 -25.64 -35.62
CA SER A 950 1.58 -26.76 -36.02
C SER A 950 2.45 -26.44 -37.22
N THR A 951 1.91 -25.80 -38.27
CA THR A 951 2.70 -25.44 -39.46
C THR A 951 3.69 -24.31 -39.15
N ASN A 952 3.33 -23.31 -38.34
CA ASN A 952 4.26 -22.29 -37.89
C ASN A 952 5.38 -22.83 -37.01
N PHE A 953 5.13 -23.91 -36.23
CA PHE A 953 6.18 -24.58 -35.47
C PHE A 953 7.10 -25.39 -36.36
N ILE A 954 6.55 -26.18 -37.30
CA ILE A 954 7.33 -27.05 -38.18
C ILE A 954 8.20 -26.22 -39.16
N PHE A 955 7.64 -25.14 -39.70
CA PHE A 955 8.28 -24.36 -40.79
C PHE A 955 8.87 -23.01 -40.34
N GLY A 956 8.57 -22.52 -39.13
CA GLY A 956 8.84 -21.14 -38.72
C GLY A 956 10.27 -20.60 -38.89
N ASN A 957 11.28 -21.49 -38.81
CA ASN A 957 12.70 -21.15 -38.99
C ASN A 957 13.31 -21.68 -40.26
N LEU A 958 12.49 -22.26 -41.15
CA LEU A 958 12.98 -22.91 -42.38
C LEU A 958 12.81 -21.99 -43.60
N SER A 959 13.49 -22.34 -44.70
CA SER A 959 13.37 -21.58 -45.95
C SER A 959 11.91 -21.52 -46.44
N GLN A 960 11.49 -20.32 -46.93
CA GLN A 960 10.16 -20.12 -47.47
C GLN A 960 9.89 -20.90 -48.78
N ASP A 961 10.93 -21.50 -49.36
CA ASP A 961 10.84 -22.27 -50.59
C ASP A 961 10.33 -23.71 -50.39
N ILE A 962 10.08 -24.14 -49.16
CA ILE A 962 9.56 -25.45 -48.82
C ILE A 962 8.04 -25.47 -48.86
N SER A 963 7.45 -26.34 -49.67
CA SER A 963 5.98 -26.45 -49.81
C SER A 963 5.34 -27.04 -48.58
N ARG A 964 4.17 -26.47 -48.17
CA ARG A 964 3.33 -26.95 -47.07
C ARG A 964 2.19 -27.84 -47.52
N LYS A 965 2.19 -28.30 -48.79
CA LYS A 965 1.09 -29.09 -49.41
C LYS A 965 0.75 -30.38 -48.68
N ASN A 966 1.70 -30.95 -47.93
CA ASN A 966 1.52 -32.18 -47.17
C ASN A 966 0.78 -32.01 -45.84
N PHE A 967 0.46 -30.75 -45.49
CA PHE A 967 -0.22 -30.40 -44.24
C PHE A 967 -1.59 -29.80 -44.56
N VAL A 968 -2.64 -30.50 -44.10
CA VAL A 968 -4.03 -30.23 -44.52
C VAL A 968 -4.87 -29.86 -43.33
N LEU A 969 -5.74 -28.83 -43.50
CA LEU A 969 -6.77 -28.46 -42.53
C LEU A 969 -7.98 -29.37 -42.72
N GLU A 970 -8.08 -30.43 -41.94
CA GLU A 970 -9.18 -31.39 -41.96
C GLU A 970 -9.31 -32.14 -40.64
N ASP A 971 -10.53 -32.27 -40.11
CA ASP A 971 -10.81 -33.09 -38.94
C ASP A 971 -11.03 -34.56 -39.35
N THR A 972 -10.08 -35.40 -39.06
CA THR A 972 -10.09 -36.81 -39.42
C THR A 972 -10.99 -37.68 -38.52
N ILE A 973 -11.48 -37.18 -37.38
CA ILE A 973 -12.29 -37.94 -36.42
C ILE A 973 -13.60 -38.51 -37.05
N PRO A 974 -14.35 -37.72 -37.85
CA PRO A 974 -15.56 -38.27 -38.50
C PRO A 974 -15.25 -39.46 -39.42
N ALA A 975 -14.24 -39.31 -40.29
CA ALA A 975 -13.80 -40.35 -41.21
C ALA A 975 -13.26 -41.60 -40.49
N ALA A 976 -12.54 -41.37 -39.37
CA ALA A 976 -12.07 -42.48 -38.52
C ALA A 976 -13.22 -43.26 -37.88
N LYS A 977 -14.25 -42.58 -37.38
CA LYS A 977 -15.46 -43.23 -36.82
C LYS A 977 -16.25 -44.02 -37.83
N GLU A 978 -16.23 -43.58 -39.05
CA GLU A 978 -16.92 -44.25 -40.17
C GLU A 978 -16.07 -45.34 -40.87
N GLY A 979 -14.82 -45.50 -40.41
CA GLY A 979 -13.90 -46.50 -41.04
C GLY A 979 -13.38 -46.09 -42.40
N ARG A 980 -13.48 -44.77 -42.77
CA ARG A 980 -13.11 -44.24 -44.09
C ARG A 980 -11.83 -43.40 -44.07
N ILE A 981 -10.98 -43.63 -43.08
CA ILE A 981 -9.77 -42.82 -42.92
C ILE A 981 -8.79 -42.97 -44.10
N GLN A 982 -8.67 -44.20 -44.69
CA GLN A 982 -7.84 -44.46 -45.85
C GLN A 982 -8.34 -43.65 -47.04
N GLU A 983 -9.64 -43.70 -47.32
CA GLU A 983 -10.27 -42.98 -48.43
C GLU A 983 -10.00 -41.48 -48.31
N LEU A 984 -10.04 -40.95 -47.08
CA LEU A 984 -9.73 -39.53 -46.81
C LEU A 984 -8.26 -39.24 -47.10
N VAL A 985 -7.32 -40.06 -46.64
CA VAL A 985 -5.88 -39.88 -46.87
C VAL A 985 -5.60 -39.94 -48.39
N ASP A 986 -6.13 -40.91 -49.10
CA ASP A 986 -5.95 -41.08 -50.54
C ASP A 986 -6.51 -39.89 -51.34
N SER A 987 -7.64 -39.34 -50.90
CA SER A 987 -8.26 -38.16 -51.54
C SER A 987 -7.36 -36.89 -51.53
N TYR A 988 -6.51 -36.78 -50.53
CA TYR A 988 -5.60 -35.64 -50.43
C TYR A 988 -4.18 -35.91 -50.99
N PHE A 989 -3.71 -37.17 -50.99
CA PHE A 989 -2.32 -37.51 -51.24
C PHE A 989 -2.04 -38.53 -52.35
N GLU A 990 -3.06 -39.20 -52.95
CA GLU A 990 -2.86 -40.18 -54.02
C GLU A 990 -2.28 -39.65 -55.35
N ASN A 991 -2.23 -38.31 -55.51
CA ASN A 991 -1.69 -37.66 -56.71
C ASN A 991 -0.35 -36.93 -56.45
N ASN A 992 0.33 -37.22 -55.35
CA ASN A 992 1.59 -36.57 -55.01
C ASN A 992 2.75 -37.58 -54.92
#